data_aa7b3c17f7c7f485c403d620ee661e81
#
_entry.id   aa7b3c17f7c7f485c403d620ee661e81
#
_cell.length_a   1.000
_cell.length_b   1.000
_cell.length_c   1.000
_cell.angle_alpha   90.00
_cell.angle_beta   90.00
_cell.angle_gamma   90.00
#
_symmetry.space_group_name_H-M   'P 1'
#
loop_
_entity.id
_entity.type
_entity.pdbx_description
1 polymer ?
#
loop_
_entity_poly.entity_id
_entity_poly.type
_entity_poly.pdbx_seq_one_letter_code
_entity_poly.pdbx_strand_id
1 'polypeptide(L)'
;MHIVCFVPFRFALPPDWRADATIFNPSDPSIGQTVKRLALVLVACTLPLCGARGQKVGVALSGGAARGLAHIGVLKVLEEAGVPVDVITGTSMGSVVGGLYAVGYTAAQLDTIVRTEDWYRLLTDPVDRRDLAVDRKFTEDHYLLTLPIQRGGIKLPRSVVAGQRVSQLLTRLTWSAHAIRDFRALPIPFAAVATDLETSRAVVLDHGFLPDAIRASMALPSVFSPVDLGATAVIDGGVVRNLPAQDARALGADVLICSDVTDPLEPRDSIVSLVDVLVQSVSFRVWDSEAEQRSKCDVVILPDVRGFSTFGFTRASEVIARGEVAARAALPRIEAALAQRRVSRRPRAQRAPVVEPESVFVTAVRFDPAGLVPEGFLSRTLGVRPGSWVSRGTLDQRMSRLYATGLFEGVGYRLDQGDLTVLLRERSGGRFGVGLRYDSRYKASVLLSSTLGRIARGFSGRADARLGQQIQVGAGVSQPLGDGRSVTLGAEADYVRSPFDLYQGDHRVAQARVDLGAITGSLARSLGTAVDVSIRVKAEHARWAEDVSAVASPPINRTFYTVTGVIQIDTYDRGLFPHSGIGFRAVSEWGNRMAVAAGGAAFSHHVADLRGYLPLVRRVSLWAGATVGASGGEPPPYYQFFLGGANTYYVFPDRDISFVGLRTQQRRGRHVQKAELGAQWELWPDVFARVRWNAGTVLDRWSFDPASYVDGMGVELGAKTFAGRLSLSASGNAHTSWPMIEIDLGYPF
;
A
#
# COMPACT_ATOMS: atom_id res chain seq x y z
N MET A 1 -14.62 10.19 50.06
CA MET A 1 -15.44 11.24 50.74
C MET A 1 -16.40 11.76 49.70
N HIS A 2 -17.61 11.17 49.74
CA HIS A 2 -18.64 11.42 48.74
C HIS A 2 -19.51 12.63 49.18
N ILE A 3 -19.69 13.58 48.29
CA ILE A 3 -20.73 14.63 48.46
C ILE A 3 -21.69 14.45 47.28
N VAL A 4 -22.90 13.96 47.63
CA VAL A 4 -24.04 13.90 46.74
C VAL A 4 -24.80 15.21 46.90
N CYS A 5 -24.91 16.02 45.87
CA CYS A 5 -25.75 17.21 45.82
C CYS A 5 -27.16 16.78 45.41
N PHE A 6 -28.10 16.89 46.37
CA PHE A 6 -29.54 16.89 46.10
C PHE A 6 -29.97 18.28 45.64
N VAL A 7 -30.62 18.38 44.50
CA VAL A 7 -31.30 19.60 44.01
C VAL A 7 -32.81 19.42 44.32
N PRO A 8 -33.44 20.23 45.13
CA PRO A 8 -34.88 20.16 45.36
C PRO A 8 -35.62 20.90 44.21
N PHE A 9 -36.46 20.19 43.49
CA PHE A 9 -37.48 20.79 42.62
C PHE A 9 -38.56 21.45 43.46
N ARG A 10 -38.70 22.79 43.39
CA ARG A 10 -39.85 23.53 43.91
C ARG A 10 -40.92 23.61 42.84
N PHE A 11 -42.04 22.92 43.10
CA PHE A 11 -43.29 23.23 42.39
C PHE A 11 -43.90 24.49 42.96
N ALA A 12 -44.08 25.50 42.13
CA ALA A 12 -44.88 26.69 42.45
C ALA A 12 -46.34 26.39 42.11
N LEU A 13 -47.21 26.39 43.13
CA LEU A 13 -48.67 26.35 42.98
C LEU A 13 -49.19 27.73 42.76
N PRO A 14 -50.29 27.98 41.96
CA PRO A 14 -50.91 29.27 41.76
C PRO A 14 -51.66 29.76 43.03
N PRO A 15 -51.83 31.07 43.19
CA PRO A 15 -52.23 31.70 44.50
C PRO A 15 -53.70 31.67 44.89
N ASP A 16 -54.57 30.88 44.28
CA ASP A 16 -56.04 31.01 44.51
C ASP A 16 -56.75 29.75 45.04
N TRP A 17 -56.07 28.91 45.86
CA TRP A 17 -56.75 27.79 46.54
C TRP A 17 -56.86 28.08 48.05
N ARG A 18 -57.89 28.82 48.46
CA ARG A 18 -58.40 28.77 49.85
C ARG A 18 -59.34 27.58 49.88
N ALA A 19 -58.94 26.47 50.49
CA ALA A 19 -59.84 25.37 50.82
C ALA A 19 -60.44 25.61 52.19
N ASP A 20 -61.79 25.73 52.24
CA ASP A 20 -62.55 25.68 53.46
C ASP A 20 -62.36 24.38 54.25
N ALA A 21 -61.78 24.47 55.41
CA ALA A 21 -61.57 23.39 56.35
C ALA A 21 -62.81 23.13 57.19
N THR A 22 -63.79 22.51 56.59
CA THR A 22 -64.89 21.88 57.35
C THR A 22 -65.46 20.78 56.50
N ILE A 23 -65.16 19.55 56.90
CA ILE A 23 -65.87 18.27 56.80
C ILE A 23 -64.88 17.13 56.82
N PHE A 24 -64.35 16.83 57.99
CA PHE A 24 -63.77 15.48 58.20
C PHE A 24 -64.35 14.96 59.48
N ASN A 25 -65.35 14.04 59.39
CA ASN A 25 -65.92 13.31 60.51
C ASN A 25 -65.11 11.96 60.65
N PRO A 26 -64.39 11.76 61.77
CA PRO A 26 -63.50 10.56 61.92
C PRO A 26 -64.21 9.24 62.18
N SER A 27 -65.55 9.21 62.19
CA SER A 27 -66.31 8.05 62.62
C SER A 27 -67.02 7.25 61.51
N ASP A 28 -66.68 7.46 60.22
CA ASP A 28 -67.31 6.76 59.11
C ASP A 28 -66.51 5.50 58.76
N PRO A 29 -67.00 4.23 58.95
CA PRO A 29 -66.31 3.01 58.70
C PRO A 29 -66.04 2.75 57.19
N SER A 30 -66.66 3.49 56.30
CA SER A 30 -66.47 3.35 54.85
C SER A 30 -65.09 3.93 54.35
N ILE A 31 -64.51 4.87 55.11
CA ILE A 31 -63.23 5.47 54.78
C ILE A 31 -62.08 4.50 54.98
N GLY A 32 -62.16 3.62 56.00
CA GLY A 32 -61.12 2.62 56.25
C GLY A 32 -60.96 1.58 55.15
N GLN A 33 -62.03 1.25 54.42
CA GLN A 33 -61.96 0.32 53.28
C GLN A 33 -61.41 1.00 52.02
N THR A 34 -61.72 2.28 51.78
CA THR A 34 -61.25 3.05 50.66
C THR A 34 -59.74 3.34 50.78
N VAL A 35 -59.24 3.70 51.97
CA VAL A 35 -57.82 3.92 52.24
C VAL A 35 -57.04 2.59 52.14
N LYS A 36 -57.59 1.47 52.60
CA LYS A 36 -56.96 0.12 52.41
C LYS A 36 -56.91 -0.28 50.92
N ARG A 37 -57.94 0.03 50.15
CA ARG A 37 -57.93 -0.22 48.68
C ARG A 37 -56.96 0.68 47.96
N LEU A 38 -56.86 1.99 48.31
CA LEU A 38 -55.84 2.88 47.74
C LEU A 38 -54.41 2.47 48.14
N ALA A 39 -54.22 2.06 49.40
CA ALA A 39 -52.91 1.58 49.84
C ALA A 39 -52.50 0.27 49.12
N LEU A 40 -53.43 -0.66 48.86
CA LEU A 40 -53.16 -1.89 48.08
C LEU A 40 -52.87 -1.58 46.60
N VAL A 41 -53.55 -0.60 46.01
CA VAL A 41 -53.27 -0.14 44.63
C VAL A 41 -51.94 0.60 44.57
N LEU A 42 -51.57 1.41 45.56
CA LEU A 42 -50.24 2.03 45.62
C LEU A 42 -49.12 1.04 45.84
N VAL A 43 -49.33 0.00 46.68
CA VAL A 43 -48.33 -1.09 46.85
C VAL A 43 -48.22 -1.97 45.59
N ALA A 44 -49.33 -2.17 44.86
CA ALA A 44 -49.29 -2.86 43.56
C ALA A 44 -48.60 -2.04 42.45
N CYS A 45 -48.65 -0.67 42.52
CA CYS A 45 -47.94 0.20 41.61
C CYS A 45 -46.47 0.47 41.99
N THR A 46 -46.03 0.13 43.21
CA THR A 46 -44.63 0.22 43.67
C THR A 46 -43.89 -1.07 43.62
N LEU A 47 -44.47 -2.16 43.13
CA LEU A 47 -43.67 -3.28 42.67
C LEU A 47 -42.79 -2.75 41.53
N PRO A 48 -41.42 -2.80 41.68
CA PRO A 48 -40.60 -2.42 40.56
C PRO A 48 -41.03 -3.33 39.41
N LEU A 49 -41.51 -2.72 38.32
CA LEU A 49 -41.47 -3.33 37.02
C LEU A 49 -39.97 -3.67 36.80
N CYS A 50 -39.50 -4.74 37.38
CA CYS A 50 -38.35 -5.44 36.90
C CYS A 50 -38.75 -5.82 35.47
N GLY A 51 -38.57 -4.89 34.56
CA GLY A 51 -38.69 -5.18 33.13
C GLY A 51 -37.85 -6.44 32.93
N ALA A 52 -38.49 -7.54 32.62
CA ALA A 52 -37.80 -8.76 32.25
C ALA A 52 -36.85 -8.38 31.16
N ARG A 53 -35.57 -8.10 31.49
CA ARG A 53 -34.53 -7.88 30.48
C ARG A 53 -34.57 -9.11 29.60
N GLY A 54 -35.03 -8.95 28.36
CA GLY A 54 -35.03 -10.05 27.40
C GLY A 54 -33.63 -10.62 27.36
N GLN A 55 -33.53 -11.95 27.45
CA GLN A 55 -32.25 -12.61 27.42
C GLN A 55 -31.55 -12.33 26.10
N LYS A 56 -30.26 -12.03 26.17
CA LYS A 56 -29.42 -11.64 25.02
C LYS A 56 -28.71 -12.85 24.44
N VAL A 57 -28.75 -12.99 23.13
CA VAL A 57 -27.96 -13.98 22.39
C VAL A 57 -26.66 -13.34 21.93
N GLY A 58 -25.56 -13.91 22.37
CA GLY A 58 -24.21 -13.51 21.93
C GLY A 58 -23.64 -14.46 20.88
N VAL A 59 -22.82 -13.91 20.00
CA VAL A 59 -22.03 -14.67 19.05
C VAL A 59 -20.56 -14.33 19.24
N ALA A 60 -19.71 -15.36 19.44
CA ALA A 60 -18.26 -15.20 19.51
C ALA A 60 -17.62 -15.85 18.28
N LEU A 61 -16.77 -15.08 17.57
CA LEU A 61 -16.11 -15.48 16.33
C LEU A 61 -14.60 -15.56 16.55
N SER A 62 -14.01 -16.75 16.33
CA SER A 62 -12.57 -16.95 16.51
C SER A 62 -11.75 -16.28 15.41
N GLY A 63 -10.45 -16.12 15.64
CA GLY A 63 -9.49 -15.83 14.58
C GLY A 63 -9.26 -17.03 13.68
N GLY A 64 -8.70 -16.79 12.48
CA GLY A 64 -8.41 -17.88 11.54
C GLY A 64 -7.99 -17.41 10.15
N ALA A 65 -7.66 -16.12 9.97
CA ALA A 65 -7.33 -15.51 8.69
C ALA A 65 -8.34 -15.91 7.60
N ALA A 66 -7.93 -16.46 6.43
CA ALA A 66 -8.85 -16.84 5.36
C ALA A 66 -9.89 -17.89 5.81
N ARG A 67 -9.54 -18.78 6.75
CA ARG A 67 -10.47 -19.77 7.33
C ARG A 67 -11.63 -19.11 8.09
N GLY A 68 -11.39 -17.93 8.69
CA GLY A 68 -12.41 -17.13 9.37
C GLY A 68 -13.55 -16.64 8.48
N LEU A 69 -13.40 -16.70 7.15
CA LEU A 69 -14.50 -16.44 6.23
C LEU A 69 -15.67 -17.41 6.38
N ALA A 70 -15.47 -18.58 7.02
CA ALA A 70 -16.53 -19.51 7.38
C ALA A 70 -17.57 -18.88 8.32
N HIS A 71 -17.19 -17.89 9.14
CA HIS A 71 -18.12 -17.16 10.00
C HIS A 71 -19.24 -16.47 9.23
N ILE A 72 -18.98 -16.05 7.98
CA ILE A 72 -20.01 -15.47 7.10
C ILE A 72 -21.09 -16.53 6.81
N GLY A 73 -20.68 -17.77 6.53
CA GLY A 73 -21.61 -18.88 6.32
C GLY A 73 -22.42 -19.20 7.59
N VAL A 74 -21.78 -19.15 8.76
CA VAL A 74 -22.47 -19.32 10.04
C VAL A 74 -23.52 -18.23 10.23
N LEU A 75 -23.16 -16.95 10.05
CA LEU A 75 -24.08 -15.82 10.18
C LEU A 75 -25.26 -15.89 9.17
N LYS A 76 -25.04 -16.36 7.94
CA LYS A 76 -26.12 -16.61 6.96
C LYS A 76 -27.19 -17.56 7.52
N VAL A 77 -26.75 -18.69 8.09
CA VAL A 77 -27.66 -19.70 8.64
C VAL A 77 -28.38 -19.17 9.90
N LEU A 78 -27.71 -18.41 10.76
CA LEU A 78 -28.35 -17.78 11.91
C LEU A 78 -29.40 -16.75 11.47
N GLU A 79 -29.12 -15.94 10.43
CA GLU A 79 -30.10 -15.02 9.84
C GLU A 79 -31.31 -15.77 9.24
N GLU A 80 -31.07 -16.82 8.45
CA GLU A 80 -32.12 -17.67 7.86
C GLU A 80 -33.02 -18.30 8.91
N ALA A 81 -32.44 -18.78 10.00
CA ALA A 81 -33.16 -19.44 11.10
C ALA A 81 -33.85 -18.43 12.03
N GLY A 82 -33.67 -17.12 11.86
CA GLY A 82 -34.24 -16.09 12.73
C GLY A 82 -33.64 -16.07 14.12
N VAL A 83 -32.40 -16.54 14.28
CA VAL A 83 -31.67 -16.51 15.57
C VAL A 83 -31.25 -15.05 15.81
N PRO A 84 -31.67 -14.42 16.91
CA PRO A 84 -31.26 -13.06 17.24
C PRO A 84 -29.76 -13.04 17.57
N VAL A 85 -29.06 -11.97 17.13
CA VAL A 85 -27.69 -11.65 17.54
C VAL A 85 -27.74 -10.29 18.24
N ASP A 86 -27.69 -10.31 19.58
CA ASP A 86 -27.81 -9.11 20.42
C ASP A 86 -26.45 -8.57 20.86
N VAL A 87 -25.39 -9.41 20.77
CA VAL A 87 -24.01 -9.06 21.09
C VAL A 87 -23.10 -9.89 20.19
N ILE A 88 -22.01 -9.31 19.74
CA ILE A 88 -21.01 -10.02 18.94
C ILE A 88 -19.59 -9.68 19.39
N THR A 89 -18.73 -10.67 19.47
CA THR A 89 -17.30 -10.48 19.72
C THR A 89 -16.48 -11.19 18.65
N GLY A 90 -15.29 -10.68 18.38
CA GLY A 90 -14.44 -11.29 17.37
C GLY A 90 -12.95 -11.10 17.65
N THR A 91 -12.15 -12.06 17.19
CA THR A 91 -10.70 -11.97 17.17
C THR A 91 -10.22 -12.11 15.73
N SER A 92 -9.22 -11.32 15.30
CA SER A 92 -8.61 -11.40 13.96
C SER A 92 -9.69 -11.33 12.86
N MET A 93 -9.79 -12.31 11.97
CA MET A 93 -10.85 -12.36 10.94
C MET A 93 -12.25 -12.36 11.55
N GLY A 94 -12.42 -12.98 12.73
CA GLY A 94 -13.69 -12.90 13.46
C GLY A 94 -14.04 -11.47 13.87
N SER A 95 -13.05 -10.61 14.14
CA SER A 95 -13.28 -9.18 14.40
C SER A 95 -13.65 -8.41 13.13
N VAL A 96 -13.10 -8.78 11.98
CA VAL A 96 -13.48 -8.19 10.68
C VAL A 96 -14.93 -8.54 10.36
N VAL A 97 -15.27 -9.81 10.35
CA VAL A 97 -16.63 -10.29 10.06
C VAL A 97 -17.63 -9.77 11.10
N GLY A 98 -17.30 -9.92 12.40
CA GLY A 98 -18.15 -9.51 13.51
C GLY A 98 -18.35 -8.00 13.59
N GLY A 99 -17.29 -7.22 13.39
CA GLY A 99 -17.34 -5.75 13.43
C GLY A 99 -18.17 -5.17 12.28
N LEU A 100 -17.99 -5.66 11.05
CA LEU A 100 -18.82 -5.26 9.92
C LEU A 100 -20.29 -5.70 10.09
N TYR A 101 -20.50 -6.89 10.62
CA TYR A 101 -21.85 -7.36 10.95
C TYR A 101 -22.49 -6.50 12.06
N ALA A 102 -21.70 -6.06 13.04
CA ALA A 102 -22.16 -5.18 14.12
C ALA A 102 -22.56 -3.78 13.65
N VAL A 103 -21.87 -3.25 12.63
CA VAL A 103 -22.23 -1.99 11.93
C VAL A 103 -23.59 -2.12 11.24
N GLY A 104 -23.98 -3.33 10.84
CA GLY A 104 -25.28 -3.62 10.23
C GLY A 104 -25.24 -4.32 8.88
N TYR A 105 -24.06 -4.67 8.35
CA TYR A 105 -23.98 -5.49 7.14
C TYR A 105 -24.68 -6.84 7.34
N THR A 106 -25.42 -7.29 6.33
CA THR A 106 -25.96 -8.64 6.30
C THR A 106 -24.87 -9.64 5.92
N ALA A 107 -25.03 -10.90 6.31
CA ALA A 107 -24.08 -11.95 5.90
C ALA A 107 -23.96 -12.08 4.36
N ALA A 108 -25.03 -11.81 3.61
CA ALA A 108 -25.02 -11.77 2.14
C ALA A 108 -24.16 -10.62 1.59
N GLN A 109 -24.22 -9.43 2.21
CA GLN A 109 -23.35 -8.31 1.82
C GLN A 109 -21.89 -8.60 2.12
N LEU A 110 -21.58 -9.21 3.26
CA LEU A 110 -20.22 -9.64 3.62
C LEU A 110 -19.67 -10.66 2.61
N ASP A 111 -20.48 -11.64 2.18
CA ASP A 111 -20.10 -12.59 1.14
C ASP A 111 -19.77 -11.87 -0.19
N THR A 112 -20.60 -10.90 -0.58
CA THR A 112 -20.34 -10.10 -1.78
C THR A 112 -19.03 -9.32 -1.69
N ILE A 113 -18.78 -8.63 -0.58
CA ILE A 113 -17.54 -7.88 -0.34
C ILE A 113 -16.34 -8.80 -0.49
N VAL A 114 -16.35 -9.95 0.20
CA VAL A 114 -15.23 -10.89 0.19
C VAL A 114 -14.94 -11.44 -1.21
N ARG A 115 -15.95 -11.63 -2.05
CA ARG A 115 -15.78 -12.14 -3.43
C ARG A 115 -15.32 -11.06 -4.41
N THR A 116 -15.56 -9.78 -4.13
CA THR A 116 -15.25 -8.67 -5.04
C THR A 116 -13.93 -7.98 -4.73
N GLU A 117 -13.42 -8.11 -3.51
CA GLU A 117 -12.15 -7.48 -3.12
C GLU A 117 -10.93 -8.21 -3.69
N ASP A 118 -9.93 -7.44 -4.09
CA ASP A 118 -8.64 -7.95 -4.55
C ASP A 118 -7.73 -8.26 -3.35
N TRP A 119 -7.81 -9.49 -2.87
CA TRP A 119 -7.04 -9.96 -1.71
C TRP A 119 -5.54 -9.88 -1.91
N TYR A 120 -5.04 -10.06 -3.13
CA TYR A 120 -3.61 -9.92 -3.40
C TYR A 120 -3.16 -8.48 -3.11
N ARG A 121 -3.91 -7.49 -3.61
CA ARG A 121 -3.59 -6.08 -3.33
C ARG A 121 -3.76 -5.71 -1.86
N LEU A 122 -4.74 -6.26 -1.16
CA LEU A 122 -4.94 -6.01 0.27
C LEU A 122 -3.79 -6.55 1.12
N LEU A 123 -3.23 -7.71 0.75
CA LEU A 123 -2.20 -8.41 1.51
C LEU A 123 -0.77 -8.05 1.12
N THR A 124 -0.56 -7.30 0.03
CA THR A 124 0.78 -6.91 -0.44
C THR A 124 1.02 -5.40 -0.41
N ASP A 125 -0.02 -4.58 -0.14
CA ASP A 125 0.04 -3.11 -0.08
C ASP A 125 0.74 -2.44 -1.29
N PRO A 126 0.53 -2.85 -2.55
CA PRO A 126 1.22 -2.25 -3.66
C PRO A 126 0.79 -0.78 -3.81
N VAL A 127 1.76 0.09 -3.94
CA VAL A 127 1.52 1.48 -4.32
C VAL A 127 1.29 1.53 -5.83
N ASP A 128 0.20 2.17 -6.27
CA ASP A 128 -0.02 2.35 -7.70
C ASP A 128 1.07 3.28 -8.26
N ARG A 129 1.77 2.83 -9.32
CA ARG A 129 2.86 3.59 -9.90
C ARG A 129 2.43 4.98 -10.40
N ARG A 130 1.18 5.12 -10.82
CA ARG A 130 0.63 6.41 -11.27
C ARG A 130 0.49 7.43 -10.14
N ASP A 131 0.40 6.96 -8.89
CA ASP A 131 0.34 7.83 -7.71
C ASP A 131 1.72 8.23 -7.19
N LEU A 132 2.80 7.55 -7.61
CA LEU A 132 4.18 7.91 -7.26
C LEU A 132 4.59 9.20 -7.97
N ALA A 133 5.34 10.05 -7.29
CA ALA A 133 6.03 11.17 -7.92
C ALA A 133 7.09 10.66 -8.91
N VAL A 134 7.40 11.46 -9.94
CA VAL A 134 8.28 11.04 -11.05
C VAL A 134 9.64 10.59 -10.55
N ASP A 135 10.26 11.32 -9.62
CA ASP A 135 11.55 11.01 -9.01
C ASP A 135 11.54 9.66 -8.29
N ARG A 136 10.43 9.31 -7.64
CA ARG A 136 10.25 8.02 -6.97
C ARG A 136 10.04 6.87 -7.95
N LYS A 137 9.38 7.08 -9.08
CA LYS A 137 9.19 6.06 -10.12
C LYS A 137 10.50 5.48 -10.61
N PHE A 138 11.57 6.28 -10.61
CA PHE A 138 12.90 5.83 -11.01
C PHE A 138 13.67 5.09 -9.93
N THR A 139 13.32 5.27 -8.67
CA THR A 139 14.07 4.69 -7.54
C THR A 139 13.37 3.52 -6.87
N GLU A 140 12.05 3.43 -6.94
CA GLU A 140 11.28 2.35 -6.27
C GLU A 140 11.60 0.97 -6.84
N ASP A 141 11.81 0.86 -8.16
CA ASP A 141 12.09 -0.41 -8.85
C ASP A 141 13.59 -0.75 -8.90
N HIS A 142 14.43 -0.17 -8.02
CA HIS A 142 15.89 -0.43 -8.03
C HIS A 142 16.34 -1.45 -6.98
N TYR A 143 15.50 -1.77 -5.99
CA TYR A 143 15.96 -2.51 -4.82
C TYR A 143 15.32 -3.89 -4.70
N LEU A 144 16.15 -4.90 -4.49
CA LEU A 144 15.75 -6.24 -4.06
C LEU A 144 15.28 -6.22 -2.60
N LEU A 145 15.97 -5.43 -1.77
CA LEU A 145 15.72 -5.32 -0.34
C LEU A 145 15.82 -3.86 0.09
N THR A 146 14.86 -3.43 0.90
CA THR A 146 14.87 -2.11 1.52
C THR A 146 14.71 -2.24 3.03
N LEU A 147 15.64 -1.70 3.79
CA LEU A 147 15.68 -1.74 5.24
C LEU A 147 15.53 -0.32 5.81
N PRO A 148 14.75 -0.11 6.87
CA PRO A 148 14.66 1.19 7.53
C PRO A 148 15.96 1.53 8.27
N ILE A 149 16.37 2.80 8.18
CA ILE A 149 17.42 3.40 9.01
C ILE A 149 16.73 4.16 10.13
N GLN A 150 16.99 3.79 11.36
CA GLN A 150 16.46 4.43 12.57
C GLN A 150 17.59 4.83 13.51
N ARG A 151 17.27 5.47 14.64
CA ARG A 151 18.28 5.75 15.68
C ARG A 151 18.99 4.44 16.05
N GLY A 152 20.31 4.41 15.89
CA GLY A 152 21.13 3.22 16.16
C GLY A 152 21.44 2.34 14.95
N GLY A 153 21.10 2.76 13.71
CA GLY A 153 21.54 2.12 12.47
C GLY A 153 20.43 1.47 11.63
N ILE A 154 20.84 0.53 10.78
CA ILE A 154 19.93 -0.23 9.91
C ILE A 154 19.20 -1.27 10.77
N LYS A 155 17.88 -1.31 10.64
CA LYS A 155 17.00 -2.23 11.39
C LYS A 155 16.24 -3.12 10.42
N LEU A 156 15.80 -4.28 10.89
CA LEU A 156 14.82 -5.08 10.17
C LEU A 156 13.44 -4.40 10.27
N PRO A 157 12.61 -4.49 9.24
CA PRO A 157 11.24 -3.99 9.30
C PRO A 157 10.44 -4.76 10.36
N ARG A 158 9.49 -4.11 11.01
CA ARG A 158 8.63 -4.74 12.03
C ARG A 158 7.63 -5.74 11.44
N SER A 159 7.42 -5.70 10.11
CA SER A 159 6.46 -6.53 9.39
C SER A 159 6.79 -6.55 7.90
N VAL A 160 6.22 -7.54 7.20
CA VAL A 160 6.31 -7.65 5.74
C VAL A 160 5.39 -6.62 5.06
N VAL A 161 4.21 -6.36 5.64
CA VAL A 161 3.17 -5.48 5.10
C VAL A 161 2.77 -4.43 6.12
N ALA A 162 2.66 -3.16 5.70
CA ALA A 162 2.21 -2.08 6.58
C ALA A 162 0.72 -2.20 6.94
N GLY A 163 -0.10 -2.77 6.05
CA GLY A 163 -1.55 -2.92 6.18
C GLY A 163 -2.33 -1.66 5.81
N GLN A 164 -1.74 -0.78 5.00
CA GLN A 164 -2.37 0.47 4.56
C GLN A 164 -3.68 0.24 3.81
N ARG A 165 -3.70 -0.71 2.86
CA ARG A 165 -4.90 -1.00 2.06
C ARG A 165 -6.00 -1.66 2.87
N VAL A 166 -5.65 -2.54 3.81
CA VAL A 166 -6.62 -3.13 4.75
C VAL A 166 -7.22 -2.04 5.64
N SER A 167 -6.40 -1.13 6.17
CA SER A 167 -6.89 0.00 6.97
C SER A 167 -7.84 0.90 6.16
N GLN A 168 -7.52 1.20 4.89
CA GLN A 168 -8.40 1.97 4.01
C GLN A 168 -9.72 1.24 3.73
N LEU A 169 -9.69 -0.07 3.48
CA LEU A 169 -10.88 -0.88 3.28
C LEU A 169 -11.79 -0.84 4.50
N LEU A 170 -11.25 -1.11 5.69
CA LEU A 170 -11.99 -1.06 6.95
C LEU A 170 -12.58 0.32 7.21
N THR A 171 -11.80 1.39 7.00
CA THR A 171 -12.26 2.76 7.12
C THR A 171 -13.45 3.03 6.17
N ARG A 172 -13.35 2.60 4.91
CA ARG A 172 -14.41 2.74 3.90
C ARG A 172 -15.68 1.97 4.26
N LEU A 173 -15.54 0.74 4.76
CA LEU A 173 -16.68 -0.12 5.08
C LEU A 173 -17.37 0.24 6.42
N THR A 174 -16.85 1.17 7.17
CA THR A 174 -17.40 1.56 8.48
C THR A 174 -17.79 3.04 8.56
N TRP A 175 -17.99 3.72 7.44
CA TRP A 175 -18.33 5.15 7.42
C TRP A 175 -19.51 5.52 8.31
N SER A 176 -20.57 4.71 8.29
CA SER A 176 -21.75 4.89 9.13
C SER A 176 -21.46 4.84 10.64
N ALA A 177 -20.35 4.25 11.03
CA ALA A 177 -19.92 4.10 12.43
C ALA A 177 -18.78 5.05 12.83
N HIS A 178 -18.30 5.94 11.97
CA HIS A 178 -17.15 6.81 12.26
C HIS A 178 -17.37 7.77 13.44
N ALA A 179 -18.61 8.16 13.72
CA ALA A 179 -18.97 8.98 14.88
C ALA A 179 -19.14 8.18 16.18
N ILE A 180 -19.27 6.85 16.09
CA ILE A 180 -19.54 5.98 17.24
C ILE A 180 -18.21 5.66 17.92
N ARG A 181 -18.05 6.06 19.20
CA ARG A 181 -16.83 5.80 20.00
C ARG A 181 -17.00 4.65 20.97
N ASP A 182 -18.18 4.45 21.54
CA ASP A 182 -18.51 3.27 22.36
C ASP A 182 -19.18 2.24 21.45
N PHE A 183 -18.53 1.11 21.24
CA PHE A 183 -19.04 0.08 20.33
C PHE A 183 -20.26 -0.66 20.88
N ARG A 184 -20.65 -0.41 22.13
CA ARG A 184 -21.94 -0.83 22.68
C ARG A 184 -23.11 -0.07 22.05
N ALA A 185 -22.85 1.11 21.46
CA ALA A 185 -23.83 1.92 20.76
C ALA A 185 -23.97 1.54 19.26
N LEU A 186 -23.21 0.60 18.76
CA LEU A 186 -23.41 0.04 17.42
C LEU A 186 -24.77 -0.66 17.32
N PRO A 187 -25.33 -0.85 16.13
CA PRO A 187 -26.57 -1.63 15.93
C PRO A 187 -26.58 -2.99 16.62
N ILE A 188 -25.41 -3.64 16.72
CA ILE A 188 -25.15 -4.75 17.63
C ILE A 188 -23.91 -4.37 18.47
N PRO A 189 -24.01 -4.36 19.81
CA PRO A 189 -22.87 -4.23 20.70
C PRO A 189 -21.71 -5.15 20.31
N PHE A 190 -20.53 -4.57 20.16
CA PHE A 190 -19.34 -5.24 19.63
C PHE A 190 -18.12 -5.06 20.52
N ALA A 191 -17.26 -6.08 20.56
CA ALA A 191 -15.88 -5.95 21.03
C ALA A 191 -14.95 -6.80 20.17
N ALA A 192 -13.78 -6.26 19.85
CA ALA A 192 -12.66 -6.98 19.28
C ALA A 192 -11.65 -7.32 20.38
N VAL A 193 -10.85 -8.37 20.17
CA VAL A 193 -9.76 -8.72 21.08
C VAL A 193 -8.43 -8.56 20.36
N ALA A 194 -7.48 -7.88 21.02
CA ALA A 194 -6.08 -7.76 20.61
C ALA A 194 -5.16 -8.28 21.72
N THR A 195 -3.87 -8.38 21.45
CA THR A 195 -2.84 -8.76 22.41
C THR A 195 -1.87 -7.59 22.61
N ASP A 196 -1.66 -7.18 23.85
CA ASP A 196 -0.64 -6.23 24.23
C ASP A 196 0.75 -6.86 24.02
N LEU A 197 1.58 -6.20 23.20
CA LEU A 197 2.89 -6.71 22.81
C LEU A 197 3.90 -6.71 23.96
N GLU A 198 3.74 -5.80 24.95
CA GLU A 198 4.66 -5.67 26.07
C GLU A 198 4.31 -6.62 27.21
N THR A 199 3.01 -6.77 27.50
CA THR A 199 2.53 -7.53 28.67
C THR A 199 2.03 -8.92 28.34
N SER A 200 1.87 -9.26 27.05
CA SER A 200 1.24 -10.51 26.59
C SER A 200 -0.18 -10.71 27.17
N ARG A 201 -0.92 -9.66 27.48
CA ARG A 201 -2.30 -9.72 27.96
C ARG A 201 -3.29 -9.43 26.84
N ALA A 202 -4.45 -10.04 26.92
CA ALA A 202 -5.55 -9.70 26.03
C ALA A 202 -6.08 -8.29 26.34
N VAL A 203 -6.26 -7.50 25.29
CA VAL A 203 -6.86 -6.17 25.33
C VAL A 203 -8.21 -6.23 24.64
N VAL A 204 -9.26 -5.89 25.37
CA VAL A 204 -10.62 -5.82 24.83
C VAL A 204 -10.83 -4.43 24.24
N LEU A 205 -11.14 -4.38 22.95
CA LEU A 205 -11.37 -3.17 22.20
C LEU A 205 -12.87 -2.98 21.98
N ASP A 206 -13.51 -2.29 22.89
CA ASP A 206 -14.95 -2.00 22.90
C ASP A 206 -15.27 -0.51 22.71
N HIS A 207 -14.25 0.31 22.51
CA HIS A 207 -14.36 1.76 22.28
C HIS A 207 -13.20 2.27 21.41
N GLY A 208 -13.31 3.52 20.95
CA GLY A 208 -12.31 4.20 20.14
C GLY A 208 -12.73 4.40 18.68
N PHE A 209 -11.84 4.19 17.74
CA PHE A 209 -12.13 4.22 16.30
C PHE A 209 -12.25 2.80 15.77
N LEU A 210 -13.45 2.42 15.32
CA LEU A 210 -13.77 1.03 14.98
C LEU A 210 -12.82 0.40 13.94
N PRO A 211 -12.44 1.08 12.82
CA PRO A 211 -11.47 0.53 11.89
C PRO A 211 -10.12 0.18 12.52
N ASP A 212 -9.64 1.03 13.44
CA ASP A 212 -8.38 0.79 14.13
C ASP A 212 -8.48 -0.38 15.10
N ALA A 213 -9.60 -0.53 15.80
CA ALA A 213 -9.85 -1.65 16.68
C ALA A 213 -9.86 -2.99 15.93
N ILE A 214 -10.58 -3.06 14.80
CA ILE A 214 -10.59 -4.24 13.94
C ILE A 214 -9.17 -4.50 13.36
N ARG A 215 -8.49 -3.44 12.89
CA ARG A 215 -7.13 -3.54 12.35
C ARG A 215 -6.12 -4.02 13.39
N ALA A 216 -6.26 -3.57 14.64
CA ALA A 216 -5.44 -4.01 15.76
C ALA A 216 -5.64 -5.49 16.08
N SER A 217 -6.91 -5.93 16.13
CA SER A 217 -7.27 -7.33 16.39
C SER A 217 -6.73 -8.30 15.33
N MET A 218 -6.52 -7.84 14.08
CA MET A 218 -6.01 -8.66 12.98
C MET A 218 -4.53 -8.41 12.63
N ALA A 219 -3.77 -7.76 13.51
CA ALA A 219 -2.36 -7.47 13.31
C ALA A 219 -1.48 -8.71 13.54
N LEU A 220 -1.57 -9.69 12.62
CA LEU A 220 -0.81 -10.94 12.70
C LEU A 220 0.69 -10.65 12.77
N PRO A 221 1.41 -11.11 13.82
CA PRO A 221 2.84 -10.86 14.01
C PRO A 221 3.67 -11.20 12.78
N SER A 222 4.65 -10.38 12.48
CA SER A 222 5.55 -10.46 11.32
C SER A 222 4.90 -10.22 9.97
N VAL A 223 3.61 -10.48 9.79
CA VAL A 223 2.87 -10.21 8.55
C VAL A 223 2.45 -8.76 8.50
N PHE A 224 1.69 -8.29 9.50
CA PHE A 224 1.23 -6.92 9.59
C PHE A 224 1.93 -6.14 10.71
N SER A 225 2.12 -4.84 10.50
CA SER A 225 2.67 -3.97 11.54
C SER A 225 1.77 -3.96 12.78
N PRO A 226 2.36 -4.00 13.99
CA PRO A 226 1.64 -3.71 15.22
C PRO A 226 0.91 -2.37 15.14
N VAL A 227 -0.19 -2.25 15.86
CA VAL A 227 -0.99 -1.02 15.93
C VAL A 227 -0.74 -0.33 17.26
N ASP A 228 -0.35 0.94 17.21
CA ASP A 228 -0.15 1.76 18.41
C ASP A 228 -1.51 2.34 18.84
N LEU A 229 -1.98 1.96 20.03
CA LEU A 229 -3.19 2.48 20.67
C LEU A 229 -2.81 3.33 21.89
N GLY A 230 -2.43 4.58 21.63
CA GLY A 230 -1.92 5.48 22.68
C GLY A 230 -0.54 5.03 23.20
N ALA A 231 -0.48 4.59 24.46
CA ALA A 231 0.77 4.14 25.09
C ALA A 231 1.07 2.63 24.85
N THR A 232 0.14 1.88 24.25
CA THR A 232 0.22 0.42 24.12
C THR A 232 0.35 0.04 22.66
N ALA A 233 1.32 -0.81 22.31
CA ALA A 233 1.42 -1.45 21.01
C ALA A 233 0.73 -2.82 21.05
N VAL A 234 -0.21 -3.06 20.14
CA VAL A 234 -0.98 -4.29 20.11
C VAL A 234 -0.79 -5.07 18.81
N ILE A 235 -0.96 -6.37 18.91
CA ILE A 235 -0.92 -7.34 17.82
C ILE A 235 -2.19 -8.18 17.84
N ASP A 236 -2.31 -9.12 16.88
CA ASP A 236 -3.47 -10.02 16.76
C ASP A 236 -3.85 -10.67 18.09
N GLY A 237 -5.15 -10.63 18.40
CA GLY A 237 -5.70 -11.19 19.64
C GLY A 237 -5.60 -12.71 19.71
N GLY A 238 -5.49 -13.38 18.56
CA GLY A 238 -5.32 -14.82 18.46
C GLY A 238 -4.08 -15.34 19.18
N VAL A 239 -3.08 -14.48 19.45
CA VAL A 239 -1.89 -14.87 20.21
C VAL A 239 -2.21 -15.28 21.65
N VAL A 240 -3.23 -14.68 22.27
CA VAL A 240 -3.59 -14.92 23.68
C VAL A 240 -5.02 -15.43 23.85
N ARG A 241 -5.97 -14.91 23.06
CA ARG A 241 -7.39 -15.26 23.16
C ARG A 241 -8.02 -15.32 21.78
N ASN A 242 -7.96 -16.50 21.15
CA ASN A 242 -8.45 -16.65 19.79
C ASN A 242 -9.97 -16.71 19.69
N LEU A 243 -10.66 -17.40 20.63
CA LEU A 243 -12.11 -17.40 20.73
C LEU A 243 -12.56 -16.47 21.87
N PRO A 244 -13.16 -15.29 21.59
CA PRO A 244 -13.49 -14.28 22.62
C PRO A 244 -14.83 -14.57 23.33
N ALA A 245 -15.02 -15.80 23.84
CA ALA A 245 -16.27 -16.25 24.48
C ALA A 245 -16.54 -15.51 25.79
N GLN A 246 -15.53 -15.35 26.64
CA GLN A 246 -15.67 -14.61 27.89
C GLN A 246 -16.02 -13.14 27.68
N ASP A 247 -15.57 -12.54 26.57
CA ASP A 247 -15.82 -11.13 26.25
C ASP A 247 -17.28 -10.93 25.80
N ALA A 248 -17.86 -11.91 25.09
CA ALA A 248 -19.28 -11.92 24.77
C ALA A 248 -20.15 -12.05 26.04
N ARG A 249 -19.73 -12.88 26.99
CA ARG A 249 -20.39 -12.97 28.31
C ARG A 249 -20.29 -11.65 29.08
N ALA A 250 -19.13 -10.98 29.04
CA ALA A 250 -18.93 -9.68 29.68
C ALA A 250 -19.79 -8.57 29.06
N LEU A 251 -20.10 -8.65 27.77
CA LEU A 251 -21.06 -7.76 27.10
C LEU A 251 -22.52 -8.11 27.38
N GLY A 252 -22.77 -9.18 28.15
CA GLY A 252 -24.09 -9.53 28.65
C GLY A 252 -24.80 -10.61 27.83
N ALA A 253 -24.10 -11.49 27.14
CA ALA A 253 -24.70 -12.65 26.49
C ALA A 253 -25.22 -13.68 27.50
N ASP A 254 -26.53 -13.96 27.49
CA ASP A 254 -27.16 -14.99 28.30
C ASP A 254 -27.12 -16.36 27.62
N VAL A 255 -27.27 -16.40 26.30
CA VAL A 255 -27.01 -17.55 25.42
C VAL A 255 -25.84 -17.22 24.53
N LEU A 256 -24.83 -18.08 24.49
CA LEU A 256 -23.62 -17.83 23.72
C LEU A 256 -23.40 -18.91 22.65
N ILE A 257 -23.42 -18.49 21.40
CA ILE A 257 -23.09 -19.30 20.24
C ILE A 257 -21.68 -18.95 19.79
N CYS A 258 -20.79 -19.92 19.78
CA CYS A 258 -19.41 -19.72 19.36
C CYS A 258 -19.17 -20.35 18.00
N SER A 259 -18.59 -19.61 17.06
CA SER A 259 -18.07 -20.12 15.80
C SER A 259 -16.55 -20.15 15.87
N ASP A 260 -16.00 -21.35 15.86
CA ASP A 260 -14.58 -21.57 16.03
C ASP A 260 -14.00 -22.31 14.83
N VAL A 261 -13.05 -21.64 14.17
CA VAL A 261 -12.30 -22.12 13.01
C VAL A 261 -10.84 -22.41 13.34
N THR A 262 -10.53 -22.53 14.63
CA THR A 262 -9.18 -22.91 15.09
C THR A 262 -8.90 -24.34 14.65
N ASP A 263 -7.89 -24.47 13.78
CA ASP A 263 -7.47 -25.78 13.27
C ASP A 263 -6.38 -26.39 14.16
N PRO A 264 -6.25 -27.71 14.20
CA PRO A 264 -5.06 -28.35 14.74
C PRO A 264 -3.79 -27.77 14.12
N LEU A 265 -2.69 -27.88 14.87
CA LEU A 265 -1.37 -27.49 14.36
C LEU A 265 -1.11 -28.16 13.01
N GLU A 266 -0.53 -27.39 12.09
CA GLU A 266 -0.22 -27.88 10.74
C GLU A 266 0.76 -29.05 10.79
N PRO A 267 0.58 -30.08 9.96
CA PRO A 267 1.54 -31.16 9.85
C PRO A 267 2.85 -30.67 9.26
N ARG A 268 3.96 -31.33 9.57
CA ARG A 268 5.32 -30.95 9.19
C ARG A 268 5.44 -30.60 7.70
N ASP A 269 4.79 -31.36 6.83
CA ASP A 269 4.89 -31.21 5.38
C ASP A 269 4.18 -29.97 4.82
N SER A 270 3.34 -29.33 5.63
CA SER A 270 2.64 -28.07 5.29
C SER A 270 3.42 -26.83 5.73
N ILE A 271 4.48 -26.98 6.55
CA ILE A 271 5.29 -25.87 7.07
C ILE A 271 6.49 -25.68 6.12
N VAL A 272 6.31 -24.88 5.09
CA VAL A 272 7.30 -24.73 4.00
C VAL A 272 7.93 -23.34 3.94
N SER A 273 7.45 -22.38 4.71
CA SER A 273 7.94 -20.99 4.71
C SER A 273 8.24 -20.48 6.12
N LEU A 274 9.05 -19.39 6.20
CA LEU A 274 9.30 -18.69 7.45
C LEU A 274 7.99 -18.20 8.10
N VAL A 275 7.03 -17.76 7.28
CA VAL A 275 5.74 -17.29 7.75
C VAL A 275 4.95 -18.45 8.38
N ASP A 276 4.96 -19.64 7.78
CA ASP A 276 4.29 -20.81 8.34
C ASP A 276 4.90 -21.20 9.70
N VAL A 277 6.23 -21.17 9.83
CA VAL A 277 6.93 -21.42 11.11
C VAL A 277 6.50 -20.42 12.17
N LEU A 278 6.43 -19.13 11.83
CA LEU A 278 6.03 -18.08 12.77
C LEU A 278 4.57 -18.23 13.18
N VAL A 279 3.66 -18.46 12.23
CA VAL A 279 2.24 -18.71 12.49
C VAL A 279 2.06 -19.95 13.40
N GLN A 280 2.75 -21.05 13.08
CA GLN A 280 2.72 -22.27 13.87
C GLN A 280 3.20 -22.03 15.31
N SER A 281 4.31 -21.29 15.48
CA SER A 281 4.88 -20.98 16.80
C SER A 281 3.94 -20.15 17.67
N VAL A 282 3.22 -19.21 17.07
CA VAL A 282 2.19 -18.41 17.75
C VAL A 282 1.00 -19.28 18.12
N SER A 283 0.63 -20.25 17.28
CA SER A 283 -0.54 -21.11 17.48
C SER A 283 -0.41 -22.07 18.67
N PHE A 284 0.80 -22.35 19.19
CA PHE A 284 0.98 -23.21 20.36
C PHE A 284 0.24 -22.71 21.61
N ARG A 285 0.25 -21.40 21.88
CA ARG A 285 -0.45 -20.82 23.04
C ARG A 285 -1.97 -20.77 22.86
N VAL A 286 -2.42 -20.67 21.60
CA VAL A 286 -3.86 -20.64 21.27
C VAL A 286 -4.55 -21.91 21.77
N TRP A 287 -3.94 -23.08 21.60
CA TRP A 287 -4.48 -24.36 21.98
C TRP A 287 -4.79 -24.48 23.50
N ASP A 288 -3.92 -23.95 24.36
CA ASP A 288 -4.08 -24.03 25.80
C ASP A 288 -5.28 -23.20 26.29
N SER A 289 -5.60 -22.08 25.65
CA SER A 289 -6.71 -21.21 26.04
C SER A 289 -8.06 -21.64 25.43
N GLU A 290 -8.05 -22.39 24.34
CA GLU A 290 -9.23 -22.66 23.51
C GLU A 290 -10.26 -23.51 24.23
N ALA A 291 -9.83 -24.56 24.95
CA ALA A 291 -10.72 -25.44 25.73
C ALA A 291 -11.47 -24.65 26.81
N GLU A 292 -10.81 -23.75 27.49
CA GLU A 292 -11.42 -22.87 28.49
C GLU A 292 -12.48 -21.94 27.85
N GLN A 293 -12.17 -21.33 26.72
CA GLN A 293 -13.12 -20.44 26.05
C GLN A 293 -14.34 -21.20 25.52
N ARG A 294 -14.14 -22.38 24.90
CA ARG A 294 -15.23 -23.24 24.44
C ARG A 294 -16.18 -23.67 25.59
N SER A 295 -15.66 -23.89 26.81
CA SER A 295 -16.48 -24.23 27.96
C SER A 295 -17.47 -23.14 28.38
N LYS A 296 -17.27 -21.89 27.95
CA LYS A 296 -18.15 -20.76 28.23
C LYS A 296 -19.31 -20.65 27.21
N CYS A 297 -19.27 -21.43 26.14
CA CYS A 297 -20.26 -21.41 25.06
C CYS A 297 -21.38 -22.40 25.34
N ASP A 298 -22.64 -22.00 25.11
CA ASP A 298 -23.77 -22.94 25.14
C ASP A 298 -23.79 -23.83 23.90
N VAL A 299 -23.36 -23.28 22.75
CA VAL A 299 -23.23 -24.02 21.49
C VAL A 299 -21.94 -23.65 20.82
N VAL A 300 -21.12 -24.64 20.45
CA VAL A 300 -19.93 -24.47 19.63
C VAL A 300 -20.20 -25.01 18.22
N ILE A 301 -19.96 -24.18 17.21
CA ILE A 301 -20.01 -24.51 15.78
C ILE A 301 -18.58 -24.64 15.32
N LEU A 302 -18.22 -25.77 14.71
CA LEU A 302 -16.87 -26.08 14.23
C LEU A 302 -16.92 -26.31 12.71
N PRO A 303 -16.75 -25.28 11.89
CA PRO A 303 -16.62 -25.46 10.44
C PRO A 303 -15.40 -26.32 10.11
N ASP A 304 -15.55 -27.29 9.21
CA ASP A 304 -14.42 -28.09 8.73
C ASP A 304 -13.62 -27.30 7.69
N VAL A 305 -12.61 -26.61 8.17
CA VAL A 305 -11.70 -25.76 7.36
C VAL A 305 -10.35 -26.43 7.10
N ARG A 306 -10.21 -27.71 7.37
CA ARG A 306 -8.98 -28.48 7.09
C ARG A 306 -8.68 -28.47 5.60
N GLY A 307 -7.40 -28.33 5.25
CA GLY A 307 -6.94 -28.25 3.86
C GLY A 307 -7.14 -26.88 3.19
N PHE A 308 -7.57 -25.86 3.94
CA PHE A 308 -7.54 -24.47 3.48
C PHE A 308 -6.34 -23.74 4.08
N SER A 309 -5.53 -23.14 3.21
CA SER A 309 -4.39 -22.31 3.64
C SER A 309 -4.87 -21.10 4.45
N THR A 310 -4.10 -20.70 5.45
CA THR A 310 -4.30 -19.48 6.25
C THR A 310 -4.40 -18.22 5.37
N PHE A 311 -3.73 -18.20 4.22
CA PHE A 311 -3.77 -17.10 3.25
C PHE A 311 -4.56 -17.44 1.98
N GLY A 312 -5.37 -18.50 2.00
CA GLY A 312 -6.13 -19.01 0.84
C GLY A 312 -7.41 -18.24 0.52
N PHE A 313 -7.38 -16.92 0.47
CA PHE A 313 -8.55 -16.06 0.22
C PHE A 313 -9.22 -16.28 -1.15
N THR A 314 -8.53 -16.83 -2.12
CA THR A 314 -9.09 -17.17 -3.44
C THR A 314 -10.15 -18.25 -3.39
N ARG A 315 -10.19 -19.05 -2.31
CA ARG A 315 -11.19 -20.11 -2.08
C ARG A 315 -12.30 -19.67 -1.11
N ALA A 316 -12.54 -18.38 -0.97
CA ALA A 316 -13.50 -17.80 -0.03
C ALA A 316 -14.89 -18.46 -0.11
N SER A 317 -15.40 -18.69 -1.32
CA SER A 317 -16.73 -19.32 -1.52
C SER A 317 -16.83 -20.70 -0.92
N GLU A 318 -15.76 -21.50 -1.01
CA GLU A 318 -15.74 -22.85 -0.43
C GLU A 318 -15.68 -22.79 1.09
N VAL A 319 -14.88 -21.88 1.65
CA VAL A 319 -14.76 -21.69 3.10
C VAL A 319 -16.08 -21.22 3.69
N ILE A 320 -16.79 -20.28 3.06
CA ILE A 320 -18.11 -19.80 3.49
C ILE A 320 -19.11 -20.97 3.50
N ALA A 321 -19.11 -21.81 2.46
CA ALA A 321 -20.00 -22.99 2.39
C ALA A 321 -19.73 -23.98 3.54
N ARG A 322 -18.49 -24.17 3.97
CA ARG A 322 -18.17 -24.99 5.17
C ARG A 322 -18.80 -24.43 6.43
N GLY A 323 -18.82 -23.10 6.57
CA GLY A 323 -19.53 -22.43 7.67
C GLY A 323 -21.03 -22.68 7.65
N GLU A 324 -21.66 -22.61 6.47
CA GLU A 324 -23.10 -22.90 6.31
C GLU A 324 -23.43 -24.34 6.72
N VAL A 325 -22.64 -25.33 6.24
CA VAL A 325 -22.85 -26.74 6.57
C VAL A 325 -22.75 -26.98 8.09
N ALA A 326 -21.72 -26.46 8.72
CA ALA A 326 -21.51 -26.61 10.15
C ALA A 326 -22.62 -25.94 10.98
N ALA A 327 -23.06 -24.77 10.60
CA ALA A 327 -24.13 -24.05 11.28
C ALA A 327 -25.48 -24.76 11.14
N ARG A 328 -25.83 -25.29 9.95
CA ARG A 328 -27.05 -26.10 9.76
C ARG A 328 -27.04 -27.34 10.62
N ALA A 329 -25.93 -28.04 10.75
CA ALA A 329 -25.80 -29.21 11.65
C ALA A 329 -25.93 -28.83 13.11
N ALA A 330 -25.61 -27.61 13.50
CA ALA A 330 -25.73 -27.10 14.87
C ALA A 330 -27.12 -26.53 15.21
N LEU A 331 -28.00 -26.27 14.24
CA LEU A 331 -29.31 -25.65 14.45
C LEU A 331 -30.14 -26.33 15.56
N PRO A 332 -30.27 -27.66 15.61
CA PRO A 332 -31.04 -28.30 16.67
C PRO A 332 -30.52 -27.99 18.09
N ARG A 333 -29.20 -27.91 18.24
CA ARG A 333 -28.57 -27.56 19.53
C ARG A 333 -28.79 -26.07 19.88
N ILE A 334 -28.73 -25.18 18.87
CA ILE A 334 -29.02 -23.77 19.04
C ILE A 334 -30.48 -23.57 19.47
N GLU A 335 -31.42 -24.26 18.83
CA GLU A 335 -32.84 -24.22 19.15
C GLU A 335 -33.11 -24.69 20.59
N ALA A 336 -32.48 -25.78 21.00
CA ALA A 336 -32.59 -26.29 22.37
C ALA A 336 -32.05 -25.28 23.40
N ALA A 337 -30.88 -24.65 23.12
CA ALA A 337 -30.30 -23.65 24.01
C ALA A 337 -31.20 -22.39 24.14
N LEU A 338 -31.78 -21.92 23.01
CA LEU A 338 -32.72 -20.79 23.01
C LEU A 338 -34.01 -21.13 23.80
N ALA A 339 -34.57 -22.33 23.58
CA ALA A 339 -35.76 -22.78 24.27
C ALA A 339 -35.55 -22.89 25.80
N GLN A 340 -34.41 -23.43 26.21
CA GLN A 340 -34.01 -23.54 27.63
C GLN A 340 -34.02 -22.19 28.33
N ARG A 341 -33.60 -21.15 27.63
CA ARG A 341 -33.53 -19.77 28.13
C ARG A 341 -34.74 -18.92 27.77
N ARG A 342 -35.79 -19.52 27.18
CA ARG A 342 -37.03 -18.85 26.75
C ARG A 342 -36.76 -17.65 25.81
N VAL A 343 -35.72 -17.73 24.96
CA VAL A 343 -35.44 -16.73 23.93
C VAL A 343 -36.32 -17.03 22.74
N SER A 344 -37.16 -16.07 22.36
CA SER A 344 -37.98 -16.17 21.15
C SER A 344 -37.16 -15.90 19.89
N ARG A 345 -37.36 -16.71 18.85
CA ARG A 345 -36.89 -16.38 17.52
C ARG A 345 -37.53 -15.08 17.10
N ARG A 346 -36.76 -14.19 16.48
CA ARG A 346 -37.31 -13.02 15.82
C ARG A 346 -37.65 -13.43 14.39
N PRO A 347 -38.87 -13.12 13.89
CA PRO A 347 -39.11 -13.20 12.44
C PRO A 347 -37.92 -12.57 11.75
N ARG A 348 -37.44 -13.14 10.64
CA ARG A 348 -36.35 -12.58 9.84
C ARG A 348 -36.64 -11.08 9.68
N ALA A 349 -36.20 -10.29 10.65
CA ALA A 349 -36.20 -8.86 10.52
C ALA A 349 -35.31 -8.65 9.29
N GLN A 350 -35.93 -8.24 8.20
CA GLN A 350 -35.13 -7.79 7.06
C GLN A 350 -34.31 -6.63 7.60
N ARG A 351 -33.10 -6.95 8.10
CA ARG A 351 -32.14 -5.89 8.33
C ARG A 351 -32.04 -5.15 7.01
N ALA A 352 -32.45 -3.90 7.03
CA ALA A 352 -32.23 -3.07 5.85
C ALA A 352 -30.73 -3.15 5.56
N PRO A 353 -30.34 -3.49 4.33
CA PRO A 353 -28.93 -3.50 3.96
C PRO A 353 -28.31 -2.15 4.33
N VAL A 354 -27.09 -2.18 4.90
CA VAL A 354 -26.35 -0.92 5.09
C VAL A 354 -26.15 -0.28 3.72
N VAL A 355 -26.75 0.88 3.55
CA VAL A 355 -26.53 1.74 2.39
C VAL A 355 -25.51 2.78 2.81
N GLU A 356 -24.26 2.47 2.55
CA GLU A 356 -23.20 3.46 2.73
C GLU A 356 -23.37 4.58 1.71
N PRO A 357 -23.31 5.86 2.10
CA PRO A 357 -23.43 6.96 1.15
C PRO A 357 -22.30 6.90 0.11
N GLU A 358 -22.62 7.07 -1.16
CA GLU A 358 -21.62 7.11 -2.22
C GLU A 358 -20.70 8.32 -2.13
N SER A 359 -21.17 9.41 -1.55
CA SER A 359 -20.44 10.66 -1.38
C SER A 359 -20.80 11.34 -0.06
N VAL A 360 -19.90 12.18 0.41
CA VAL A 360 -20.06 12.99 1.61
C VAL A 360 -19.78 14.45 1.29
N PHE A 361 -20.54 15.37 1.91
CA PHE A 361 -20.25 16.79 1.86
C PHE A 361 -19.20 17.11 2.92
N VAL A 362 -18.01 17.54 2.49
CA VAL A 362 -16.91 17.88 3.37
C VAL A 362 -17.03 19.32 3.83
N THR A 363 -17.26 19.54 5.12
CA THR A 363 -17.41 20.87 5.74
C THR A 363 -16.07 21.46 6.13
N ALA A 364 -15.16 20.63 6.65
CA ALA A 364 -13.81 21.01 7.04
C ALA A 364 -12.81 19.89 6.73
N VAL A 365 -11.54 20.25 6.57
CA VAL A 365 -10.42 19.31 6.43
C VAL A 365 -9.38 19.64 7.49
N ARG A 366 -8.98 18.63 8.27
CA ARG A 366 -7.96 18.75 9.32
C ARG A 366 -6.93 17.64 9.15
N PHE A 367 -5.70 17.88 9.60
CA PHE A 367 -4.60 16.90 9.59
C PHE A 367 -4.17 16.61 11.03
N ASP A 368 -4.12 15.33 11.40
CA ASP A 368 -3.82 14.87 12.76
C ASP A 368 -2.80 13.73 12.73
N PRO A 369 -1.66 13.83 13.46
CA PRO A 369 -1.16 15.06 14.08
C PRO A 369 -0.69 16.07 13.04
N ALA A 370 -0.70 17.36 13.41
CA ALA A 370 0.02 18.39 12.65
C ALA A 370 1.52 18.14 12.84
N GLY A 371 2.14 17.56 11.80
CA GLY A 371 3.52 17.09 11.85
C GLY A 371 4.52 18.05 11.20
N LEU A 372 5.66 17.49 10.79
CA LEU A 372 6.73 18.25 10.10
C LEU A 372 6.41 18.52 8.62
N VAL A 373 5.41 17.84 8.04
CA VAL A 373 4.98 18.08 6.65
C VAL A 373 4.09 19.30 6.61
N PRO A 374 4.40 20.35 5.81
CA PRO A 374 3.60 21.55 5.74
C PRO A 374 2.16 21.26 5.31
N GLU A 375 1.19 21.88 5.98
CA GLU A 375 -0.24 21.69 5.70
C GLU A 375 -0.62 22.09 4.27
N GLY A 376 0.04 23.12 3.72
CA GLY A 376 -0.15 23.52 2.33
C GLY A 376 0.24 22.42 1.31
N PHE A 377 1.22 21.59 1.62
CA PHE A 377 1.56 20.42 0.80
C PHE A 377 0.50 19.32 0.94
N LEU A 378 0.06 19.04 2.18
CA LEU A 378 -0.96 18.04 2.47
C LEU A 378 -2.27 18.37 1.76
N SER A 379 -2.75 19.61 1.89
CA SER A 379 -3.98 20.09 1.27
C SER A 379 -3.96 20.00 -0.26
N ARG A 380 -2.84 20.38 -0.89
CA ARG A 380 -2.69 20.26 -2.36
C ARG A 380 -2.64 18.81 -2.82
N THR A 381 -1.93 17.94 -2.11
CA THR A 381 -1.80 16.52 -2.47
C THR A 381 -3.13 15.80 -2.28
N LEU A 382 -3.82 16.08 -1.18
CA LEU A 382 -5.16 15.58 -0.91
C LEU A 382 -6.17 16.07 -1.95
N GLY A 383 -6.11 17.37 -2.30
CA GLY A 383 -6.99 17.98 -3.30
C GLY A 383 -8.49 17.90 -2.98
N VAL A 384 -8.84 17.77 -1.70
CA VAL A 384 -10.21 17.87 -1.18
C VAL A 384 -10.38 19.28 -0.59
N ARG A 385 -11.47 19.95 -0.97
CA ARG A 385 -11.75 21.31 -0.51
C ARG A 385 -12.96 21.31 0.43
N PRO A 386 -12.94 22.09 1.51
CA PRO A 386 -14.15 22.37 2.27
C PRO A 386 -15.26 22.92 1.36
N GLY A 387 -16.50 22.56 1.64
CA GLY A 387 -17.65 22.96 0.83
C GLY A 387 -17.86 22.14 -0.45
N SER A 388 -17.25 20.94 -0.57
CA SER A 388 -17.36 20.09 -1.75
C SER A 388 -17.90 18.69 -1.42
N TRP A 389 -18.59 18.09 -2.40
CA TRP A 389 -18.97 16.68 -2.35
C TRP A 389 -17.79 15.80 -2.79
N VAL A 390 -17.50 14.77 -2.03
CA VAL A 390 -16.40 13.82 -2.33
C VAL A 390 -16.94 12.40 -2.28
N SER A 391 -16.73 11.64 -3.37
CA SER A 391 -17.10 10.23 -3.39
C SER A 391 -16.09 9.37 -2.60
N ARG A 392 -16.54 8.22 -2.10
CA ARG A 392 -15.69 7.24 -1.40
C ARG A 392 -14.46 6.85 -2.22
N GLY A 393 -14.66 6.53 -3.49
CA GLY A 393 -13.56 6.14 -4.38
C GLY A 393 -12.55 7.26 -4.60
N THR A 394 -13.03 8.51 -4.71
CA THR A 394 -12.15 9.68 -4.80
C THR A 394 -11.37 9.87 -3.50
N LEU A 395 -12.00 9.71 -2.34
CA LEU A 395 -11.32 9.87 -1.05
C LEU A 395 -10.24 8.79 -0.85
N ASP A 396 -10.54 7.53 -1.16
CA ASP A 396 -9.56 6.44 -1.13
C ASP A 396 -8.37 6.70 -2.05
N GLN A 397 -8.62 7.19 -3.26
CA GLN A 397 -7.55 7.56 -4.19
C GLN A 397 -6.69 8.71 -3.65
N ARG A 398 -7.30 9.71 -3.01
CA ARG A 398 -6.57 10.84 -2.41
C ARG A 398 -5.71 10.42 -1.23
N MET A 399 -6.20 9.51 -0.38
CA MET A 399 -5.41 8.90 0.69
C MET A 399 -4.23 8.09 0.13
N SER A 400 -4.48 7.30 -0.93
CA SER A 400 -3.42 6.55 -1.61
C SER A 400 -2.34 7.46 -2.19
N ARG A 401 -2.68 8.63 -2.74
CA ARG A 401 -1.71 9.64 -3.20
C ARG A 401 -0.87 10.21 -2.07
N LEU A 402 -1.48 10.53 -0.92
CA LEU A 402 -0.73 10.96 0.25
C LEU A 402 0.26 9.88 0.71
N TYR A 403 -0.20 8.63 0.78
CA TYR A 403 0.67 7.49 1.12
C TYR A 403 1.79 7.29 0.09
N ALA A 404 1.49 7.43 -1.20
CA ALA A 404 2.44 7.31 -2.31
C ALA A 404 3.57 8.35 -2.28
N THR A 405 3.42 9.46 -1.54
CA THR A 405 4.53 10.42 -1.32
C THR A 405 5.70 9.78 -0.57
N GLY A 406 5.47 8.66 0.15
CA GLY A 406 6.47 7.96 0.97
C GLY A 406 6.89 8.70 2.23
N LEU A 407 6.24 9.81 2.54
CA LEU A 407 6.48 10.60 3.75
C LEU A 407 5.81 9.98 5.00
N PHE A 408 4.87 9.05 4.77
CA PHE A 408 4.05 8.45 5.82
C PHE A 408 4.22 6.93 5.88
N GLU A 409 4.19 6.38 7.08
CA GLU A 409 4.07 4.94 7.35
C GLU A 409 2.62 4.48 7.26
N GLY A 410 1.67 5.40 7.49
CA GLY A 410 0.24 5.17 7.37
C GLY A 410 -0.52 6.46 7.13
N VAL A 411 -1.58 6.37 6.32
CA VAL A 411 -2.52 7.46 6.03
C VAL A 411 -3.93 6.91 6.16
N GLY A 412 -4.67 7.44 7.13
CA GLY A 412 -6.07 7.13 7.35
C GLY A 412 -6.94 8.38 7.32
N TYR A 413 -8.24 8.21 7.55
CA TYR A 413 -9.13 9.34 7.74
C TYR A 413 -10.32 8.97 8.62
N ARG A 414 -10.92 9.98 9.21
CA ARG A 414 -12.14 9.90 9.96
C ARG A 414 -13.10 10.97 9.46
N LEU A 415 -14.35 10.57 9.30
CA LEU A 415 -15.44 11.47 8.94
C LEU A 415 -16.37 11.62 10.16
N ASP A 416 -16.67 12.85 10.54
CA ASP A 416 -17.61 13.15 11.61
C ASP A 416 -18.49 14.33 11.17
N GLN A 417 -19.74 14.05 10.83
CA GLN A 417 -20.72 15.04 10.37
C GLN A 417 -20.21 15.98 9.24
N GLY A 418 -19.41 15.46 8.33
CA GLY A 418 -18.79 16.22 7.24
C GLY A 418 -17.39 16.77 7.54
N ASP A 419 -16.92 16.73 8.78
CA ASP A 419 -15.56 17.08 9.12
C ASP A 419 -14.62 15.92 8.77
N LEU A 420 -13.74 16.13 7.79
CA LEU A 420 -12.72 15.19 7.37
C LEU A 420 -11.43 15.41 8.17
N THR A 421 -11.10 14.51 9.07
CA THR A 421 -9.79 14.46 9.74
C THR A 421 -8.92 13.43 9.06
N VAL A 422 -7.80 13.86 8.46
CA VAL A 422 -6.80 12.98 7.86
C VAL A 422 -5.80 12.57 8.94
N LEU A 423 -5.70 11.26 9.19
CA LEU A 423 -4.84 10.68 10.21
C LEU A 423 -3.50 10.32 9.57
N LEU A 424 -2.41 10.91 10.06
CA LEU A 424 -1.09 10.80 9.46
C LEU A 424 -0.10 10.17 10.46
N ARG A 425 0.59 9.11 10.03
CA ARG A 425 1.78 8.61 10.74
C ARG A 425 3.01 8.93 9.89
N GLU A 426 3.73 9.99 10.27
CA GLU A 426 4.92 10.39 9.54
C GLU A 426 6.02 9.34 9.65
N ARG A 427 6.70 9.08 8.53
CA ARG A 427 7.86 8.19 8.49
C ARG A 427 9.05 8.89 9.12
N SER A 428 9.62 8.27 10.14
CA SER A 428 10.87 8.71 10.79
C SER A 428 12.04 7.91 10.25
N GLY A 429 13.20 8.57 10.06
CA GLY A 429 14.43 7.91 9.63
C GLY A 429 14.61 7.82 8.11
N GLY A 430 15.58 7.02 7.71
CA GLY A 430 15.96 6.80 6.33
C GLY A 430 15.67 5.38 5.85
N ARG A 431 16.15 5.07 4.64
CA ARG A 431 16.07 3.73 4.04
C ARG A 431 17.45 3.34 3.51
N PHE A 432 17.81 2.09 3.69
CA PHE A 432 18.96 1.45 3.07
C PHE A 432 18.44 0.44 2.05
N GLY A 433 18.86 0.57 0.80
CA GLY A 433 18.43 -0.28 -0.31
C GLY A 433 19.61 -1.10 -0.83
N VAL A 434 19.34 -2.35 -1.18
CA VAL A 434 20.28 -3.25 -1.87
C VAL A 434 19.63 -3.67 -3.18
N GLY A 435 20.28 -3.36 -4.29
CA GLY A 435 19.91 -3.83 -5.62
C GLY A 435 20.92 -4.83 -6.16
N LEU A 436 20.45 -5.81 -6.90
CA LEU A 436 21.29 -6.79 -7.61
C LEU A 436 20.86 -6.80 -9.07
N ARG A 437 21.84 -6.87 -9.97
CA ARG A 437 21.62 -6.97 -11.39
C ARG A 437 22.69 -7.82 -12.05
N TYR A 438 22.29 -8.56 -13.07
CA TYR A 438 23.18 -9.23 -14.03
C TYR A 438 22.67 -8.94 -15.43
N ASP A 439 23.58 -8.58 -16.33
CA ASP A 439 23.31 -8.54 -17.76
C ASP A 439 24.49 -9.11 -18.56
N SER A 440 24.22 -9.53 -19.79
CA SER A 440 25.21 -10.20 -20.64
C SER A 440 26.42 -9.32 -20.96
N ARG A 441 26.25 -7.96 -20.91
CA ARG A 441 27.32 -7.00 -21.27
C ARG A 441 28.17 -6.60 -20.05
N TYR A 442 27.54 -6.12 -18.98
CA TYR A 442 28.24 -5.57 -17.82
C TYR A 442 28.33 -6.54 -16.64
N LYS A 443 27.85 -7.79 -16.83
CA LYS A 443 27.91 -8.85 -15.83
C LYS A 443 27.17 -8.48 -14.54
N ALA A 444 27.65 -9.00 -13.41
CA ALA A 444 27.04 -8.72 -12.12
C ALA A 444 27.33 -7.28 -11.65
N SER A 445 26.32 -6.65 -11.09
CA SER A 445 26.39 -5.34 -10.44
C SER A 445 25.58 -5.33 -9.16
N VAL A 446 26.08 -4.65 -8.15
CA VAL A 446 25.43 -4.44 -6.86
C VAL A 446 25.17 -2.95 -6.69
N LEU A 447 23.96 -2.58 -6.29
CA LEU A 447 23.62 -1.23 -5.85
C LEU A 447 23.43 -1.22 -4.35
N LEU A 448 24.15 -0.35 -3.67
CA LEU A 448 23.93 0.02 -2.28
C LEU A 448 23.44 1.47 -2.26
N SER A 449 22.31 1.72 -1.64
CA SER A 449 21.72 3.05 -1.59
C SER A 449 21.29 3.37 -0.17
N SER A 450 21.58 4.58 0.28
CA SER A 450 21.11 5.09 1.56
C SER A 450 20.38 6.41 1.33
N THR A 451 19.13 6.48 1.75
CA THR A 451 18.39 7.74 1.78
C THR A 451 18.10 8.11 3.22
N LEU A 452 18.51 9.29 3.62
CA LEU A 452 18.22 9.85 4.94
C LEU A 452 17.08 10.85 4.77
N GLY A 453 15.92 10.53 5.35
CA GLY A 453 14.79 11.44 5.37
C GLY A 453 15.04 12.54 6.40
N ARG A 454 14.78 13.80 6.05
CA ARG A 454 14.76 14.98 6.93
C ARG A 454 15.89 15.05 7.94
N ILE A 455 17.12 15.25 7.48
CA ILE A 455 18.29 15.36 8.35
C ILE A 455 18.14 16.56 9.28
N ALA A 456 17.78 17.73 8.76
CA ALA A 456 17.47 18.95 9.52
C ALA A 456 16.70 19.92 8.59
N ARG A 457 15.80 20.74 9.15
CA ARG A 457 15.06 21.81 8.42
C ARG A 457 14.46 21.41 7.07
N GLY A 458 14.14 20.10 6.86
CA GLY A 458 13.54 19.59 5.63
C GLY A 458 14.53 19.07 4.57
N PHE A 459 15.83 19.09 4.83
CA PHE A 459 16.82 18.47 3.95
C PHE A 459 16.68 16.95 3.95
N SER A 460 16.86 16.34 2.78
CA SER A 460 17.05 14.91 2.61
C SER A 460 18.43 14.64 2.01
N GLY A 461 19.07 13.56 2.48
CA GLY A 461 20.36 13.10 1.97
C GLY A 461 20.21 11.79 1.22
N ARG A 462 21.04 11.57 0.21
CA ARG A 462 21.18 10.33 -0.52
C ARG A 462 22.64 9.99 -0.73
N ALA A 463 22.98 8.71 -0.63
CA ALA A 463 24.28 8.19 -1.02
C ALA A 463 24.08 6.84 -1.72
N ASP A 464 24.69 6.67 -2.89
CA ASP A 464 24.56 5.48 -3.72
C ASP A 464 25.94 4.98 -4.12
N ALA A 465 26.09 3.66 -4.18
CA ALA A 465 27.25 3.00 -4.73
C ALA A 465 26.83 1.84 -5.63
N ARG A 466 27.08 1.97 -6.94
CA ARG A 466 26.97 0.88 -7.90
C ARG A 466 28.37 0.29 -8.09
N LEU A 467 28.49 -1.00 -7.88
CA LEU A 467 29.76 -1.75 -7.95
C LEU A 467 29.61 -2.89 -8.96
N GLY A 468 30.50 -2.93 -9.94
CA GLY A 468 30.53 -3.92 -11.02
C GLY A 468 31.54 -3.51 -12.07
N GLN A 469 31.35 -3.91 -13.33
CA GLN A 469 32.17 -3.42 -14.46
C GLN A 469 31.95 -1.91 -14.70
N GLN A 470 30.75 -1.42 -14.40
CA GLN A 470 30.50 0.01 -14.25
C GLN A 470 30.52 0.31 -12.75
N ILE A 471 31.25 1.36 -12.38
CA ILE A 471 31.30 1.87 -11.00
C ILE A 471 30.66 3.25 -11.01
N GLN A 472 29.72 3.47 -10.11
CA GLN A 472 29.15 4.79 -9.85
C GLN A 472 29.02 4.96 -8.35
N VAL A 473 29.58 6.03 -7.81
CA VAL A 473 29.44 6.40 -6.40
C VAL A 473 29.02 7.85 -6.34
N GLY A 474 27.95 8.13 -5.63
CA GLY A 474 27.41 9.47 -5.55
C GLY A 474 26.83 9.76 -4.16
N ALA A 475 26.84 11.03 -3.82
CA ALA A 475 26.16 11.53 -2.62
C ALA A 475 25.55 12.90 -2.91
N GLY A 476 24.36 13.14 -2.42
CA GLY A 476 23.64 14.37 -2.67
C GLY A 476 22.75 14.76 -1.51
N VAL A 477 22.38 16.03 -1.51
CA VAL A 477 21.40 16.62 -0.60
C VAL A 477 20.34 17.34 -1.42
N SER A 478 19.11 17.31 -0.95
CA SER A 478 18.01 18.02 -1.59
C SER A 478 17.12 18.68 -0.57
N GLN A 479 16.56 19.82 -0.92
CA GLN A 479 15.66 20.61 -0.11
C GLN A 479 14.43 21.00 -0.93
N PRO A 480 13.24 20.54 -0.57
CA PRO A 480 12.01 21.05 -1.12
C PRO A 480 11.78 22.49 -0.67
N LEU A 481 11.43 23.37 -1.63
CA LEU A 481 11.21 24.79 -1.40
C LEU A 481 9.72 25.12 -1.34
N GLY A 482 9.38 26.08 -0.47
CA GLY A 482 8.01 26.59 -0.30
C GLY A 482 7.07 25.55 0.36
N ASP A 483 5.88 26.01 0.72
CA ASP A 483 4.84 25.20 1.38
C ASP A 483 4.30 24.07 0.49
N GLY A 484 4.46 24.22 -0.84
CA GLY A 484 4.00 23.25 -1.84
C GLY A 484 4.94 22.10 -2.11
N ARG A 485 6.21 22.22 -1.73
CA ARG A 485 7.25 21.25 -2.04
C ARG A 485 7.29 20.80 -3.51
N SER A 486 6.74 21.60 -4.42
CA SER A 486 6.75 21.31 -5.85
C SER A 486 8.06 21.67 -6.53
N VAL A 487 8.88 22.51 -5.87
CA VAL A 487 10.22 22.90 -6.30
C VAL A 487 11.24 22.30 -5.35
N THR A 488 12.30 21.71 -5.89
CA THR A 488 13.38 21.09 -5.10
C THR A 488 14.72 21.67 -5.55
N LEU A 489 15.49 22.14 -4.59
CA LEU A 489 16.91 22.51 -4.79
C LEU A 489 17.76 21.30 -4.40
N GLY A 490 18.71 20.93 -5.27
CA GLY A 490 19.60 19.80 -5.05
C GLY A 490 21.07 20.17 -5.28
N ALA A 491 21.94 19.46 -4.58
CA ALA A 491 23.38 19.43 -4.84
C ALA A 491 23.87 17.99 -4.71
N GLU A 492 24.67 17.54 -5.68
CA GLU A 492 25.15 16.17 -5.80
C GLU A 492 26.61 16.16 -6.23
N ALA A 493 27.38 15.23 -5.69
CA ALA A 493 28.73 14.91 -6.14
C ALA A 493 28.77 13.43 -6.52
N ASP A 494 29.26 13.14 -7.70
CA ASP A 494 29.35 11.76 -8.20
C ASP A 494 30.66 11.46 -8.88
N TYR A 495 31.04 10.18 -8.83
CA TYR A 495 32.10 9.58 -9.59
C TYR A 495 31.57 8.42 -10.39
N VAL A 496 31.93 8.39 -11.67
CA VAL A 496 31.54 7.33 -12.60
C VAL A 496 32.77 6.78 -13.29
N ARG A 497 32.88 5.44 -13.34
CA ARG A 497 33.82 4.72 -14.21
C ARG A 497 33.02 3.80 -15.11
N SER A 498 33.17 3.93 -16.43
CA SER A 498 32.45 3.11 -17.39
C SER A 498 33.36 2.70 -18.56
N PRO A 499 33.34 1.43 -18.97
CA PRO A 499 34.00 0.97 -20.19
C PRO A 499 33.13 1.31 -21.41
N PHE A 500 33.79 1.62 -22.53
CA PHE A 500 33.19 1.82 -23.84
C PHE A 500 33.84 0.89 -24.85
N ASP A 501 33.02 0.19 -25.65
CA ASP A 501 33.50 -0.56 -26.81
C ASP A 501 33.46 0.35 -28.05
N LEU A 502 34.56 0.37 -28.79
CA LEU A 502 34.67 1.14 -30.04
C LEU A 502 34.71 0.15 -31.20
N TYR A 503 33.82 0.36 -32.17
CA TYR A 503 33.67 -0.51 -33.32
C TYR A 503 34.05 0.22 -34.63
N GLN A 504 34.55 -0.57 -35.57
CA GLN A 504 34.66 -0.21 -36.96
C GLN A 504 33.89 -1.26 -37.78
N GLY A 505 32.74 -0.86 -38.32
CA GLY A 505 31.75 -1.83 -38.82
C GLY A 505 31.27 -2.77 -37.72
N ASP A 506 31.42 -4.09 -37.91
CA ASP A 506 30.98 -5.11 -36.97
C ASP A 506 32.12 -5.61 -36.05
N HIS A 507 33.35 -5.12 -36.24
CA HIS A 507 34.51 -5.51 -35.48
C HIS A 507 34.83 -4.52 -34.36
N ARG A 508 34.97 -5.01 -33.12
CA ARG A 508 35.47 -4.20 -32.03
C ARG A 508 36.97 -3.96 -32.20
N VAL A 509 37.36 -2.74 -32.41
CA VAL A 509 38.75 -2.32 -32.69
C VAL A 509 39.43 -1.75 -31.45
N ALA A 510 38.67 -1.26 -30.45
CA ALA A 510 39.26 -0.72 -29.25
C ALA A 510 38.28 -0.87 -28.06
N GLN A 511 38.81 -0.78 -26.88
CA GLN A 511 38.06 -0.56 -25.64
C GLN A 511 38.63 0.67 -24.94
N ALA A 512 37.75 1.61 -24.64
CA ALA A 512 38.09 2.82 -23.91
C ALA A 512 37.43 2.81 -22.52
N ARG A 513 37.97 3.60 -21.63
CA ARG A 513 37.44 3.84 -20.29
C ARG A 513 37.27 5.33 -20.07
N VAL A 514 36.13 5.69 -19.49
CA VAL A 514 35.90 7.02 -18.98
C VAL A 514 35.84 7.01 -17.45
N ASP A 515 36.57 7.92 -16.82
CA ASP A 515 36.49 8.24 -15.41
C ASP A 515 35.97 9.68 -15.31
N LEU A 516 34.81 9.87 -14.66
CA LEU A 516 34.17 11.18 -14.49
C LEU A 516 34.00 11.47 -13.01
N GLY A 517 34.43 12.65 -12.59
CA GLY A 517 34.08 13.22 -11.27
C GLY A 517 33.27 14.47 -11.50
N ALA A 518 32.08 14.57 -10.93
CA ALA A 518 31.19 15.70 -11.17
C ALA A 518 30.61 16.27 -9.87
N ILE A 519 30.35 17.59 -9.91
CA ILE A 519 29.53 18.30 -8.92
C ILE A 519 28.38 18.96 -9.67
N THR A 520 27.16 18.69 -9.25
CA THR A 520 25.94 19.15 -9.90
C THR A 520 25.05 19.90 -8.93
N GLY A 521 24.67 21.13 -9.27
CA GLY A 521 23.58 21.86 -8.65
C GLY A 521 22.31 21.70 -9.49
N SER A 522 21.16 21.51 -8.90
CA SER A 522 19.90 21.31 -9.62
C SER A 522 18.74 22.08 -9.01
N LEU A 523 17.84 22.53 -9.87
CA LEU A 523 16.53 23.06 -9.51
C LEU A 523 15.49 22.27 -10.31
N ALA A 524 14.63 21.54 -9.60
CA ALA A 524 13.61 20.69 -10.20
C ALA A 524 12.21 21.13 -9.76
N ARG A 525 11.23 20.96 -10.65
CA ARG A 525 9.82 21.20 -10.37
C ARG A 525 8.97 20.04 -10.86
N SER A 526 8.29 19.40 -9.92
CA SER A 526 7.32 18.34 -10.24
C SER A 526 5.93 18.94 -10.44
N LEU A 527 5.27 18.58 -11.53
CA LEU A 527 3.91 18.98 -11.88
C LEU A 527 2.99 17.75 -11.76
N GLY A 528 2.40 17.57 -10.61
CA GLY A 528 1.63 16.35 -10.25
C GLY A 528 2.53 15.14 -10.10
N THR A 529 2.02 13.97 -10.50
CA THR A 529 2.72 12.68 -10.40
C THR A 529 3.35 12.21 -11.71
N ALA A 530 3.16 12.97 -12.80
CA ALA A 530 3.52 12.51 -14.14
C ALA A 530 4.63 13.32 -14.80
N VAL A 531 4.85 14.57 -14.42
CA VAL A 531 5.78 15.49 -15.12
C VAL A 531 6.80 16.04 -14.14
N ASP A 532 8.07 16.04 -14.57
CA ASP A 532 9.18 16.69 -13.88
C ASP A 532 9.97 17.57 -14.87
N VAL A 533 10.34 18.75 -14.44
CA VAL A 533 11.17 19.69 -15.21
C VAL A 533 12.33 20.10 -14.32
N SER A 534 13.56 19.99 -14.81
CA SER A 534 14.74 20.40 -14.04
C SER A 534 15.76 21.15 -14.89
N ILE A 535 16.47 22.02 -14.21
CA ILE A 535 17.69 22.68 -14.71
C ILE A 535 18.83 22.24 -13.81
N ARG A 536 19.95 21.86 -14.44
CA ARG A 536 21.15 21.40 -13.75
C ARG A 536 22.37 22.21 -14.24
N VAL A 537 23.23 22.55 -13.31
CA VAL A 537 24.53 23.15 -13.60
C VAL A 537 25.57 22.18 -13.06
N LYS A 538 26.49 21.74 -13.92
CA LYS A 538 27.45 20.69 -13.60
C LYS A 538 28.88 21.14 -13.94
N ALA A 539 29.81 20.91 -13.04
CA ALA A 539 31.24 20.88 -13.28
C ALA A 539 31.69 19.41 -13.31
N GLU A 540 32.25 18.95 -14.43
CA GLU A 540 32.63 17.58 -14.67
C GLU A 540 34.09 17.49 -15.08
N HIS A 541 34.91 16.74 -14.36
CA HIS A 541 36.27 16.40 -14.73
C HIS A 541 36.30 15.03 -15.34
N ALA A 542 36.72 14.94 -16.61
CA ALA A 542 36.72 13.71 -17.39
C ALA A 542 38.12 13.27 -17.74
N ARG A 543 38.39 11.98 -17.53
CA ARG A 543 39.54 11.28 -18.07
C ARG A 543 39.04 10.20 -19.04
N TRP A 544 39.45 10.29 -20.31
CA TRP A 544 39.18 9.29 -21.32
C TRP A 544 40.50 8.67 -21.75
N ALA A 545 40.60 7.35 -21.65
CA ALA A 545 41.76 6.60 -22.10
C ALA A 545 41.33 5.32 -22.81
N GLU A 546 42.03 4.95 -23.86
CA GLU A 546 41.86 3.67 -24.53
C GLU A 546 42.73 2.62 -23.83
N ASP A 547 42.10 1.58 -23.29
CA ASP A 547 42.81 0.50 -22.58
C ASP A 547 43.44 -0.50 -23.58
N VAL A 548 42.75 -0.75 -24.71
CA VAL A 548 43.19 -1.60 -25.82
C VAL A 548 42.77 -0.94 -27.11
N SER A 549 43.72 -0.62 -28.00
CA SER A 549 43.43 0.05 -29.29
C SER A 549 44.41 -0.37 -30.37
N ALA A 550 43.88 -0.53 -31.58
CA ALA A 550 44.68 -0.69 -32.79
C ALA A 550 45.22 0.68 -33.30
N VAL A 551 44.63 1.79 -32.89
CA VAL A 551 45.02 3.13 -33.25
C VAL A 551 44.88 4.03 -32.00
N ALA A 552 46.00 4.54 -31.52
CA ALA A 552 46.01 5.39 -30.33
C ALA A 552 45.35 6.75 -30.57
N SER A 553 44.31 7.07 -29.79
CA SER A 553 43.76 8.41 -29.68
C SER A 553 44.39 9.16 -28.50
N PRO A 554 44.62 10.47 -28.59
CA PRO A 554 45.18 11.21 -27.45
C PRO A 554 44.21 11.15 -26.25
N PRO A 555 44.73 10.87 -25.03
CA PRO A 555 43.91 10.82 -23.85
C PRO A 555 43.32 12.21 -23.54
N ILE A 556 42.03 12.24 -23.14
CA ILE A 556 41.40 13.46 -22.65
C ILE A 556 41.52 13.50 -21.14
N ASN A 557 41.96 14.64 -20.62
CA ASN A 557 42.00 14.93 -19.18
C ASN A 557 41.61 16.43 -19.04
N ARG A 558 40.29 16.66 -18.91
CA ARG A 558 39.73 18.04 -18.96
C ARG A 558 38.53 18.19 -18.05
N THR A 559 38.31 19.44 -17.64
CA THR A 559 37.08 19.83 -16.93
C THR A 559 36.12 20.51 -17.92
N PHE A 560 34.86 20.12 -17.83
CA PHE A 560 33.74 20.64 -18.60
C PHE A 560 32.73 21.28 -17.66
N TYR A 561 32.12 22.38 -18.10
CA TYR A 561 31.02 23.02 -17.38
C TYR A 561 29.78 22.94 -18.24
N THR A 562 28.70 22.38 -17.73
CA THR A 562 27.47 22.21 -18.53
C THR A 562 26.26 22.80 -17.82
N VAL A 563 25.32 23.26 -18.63
CA VAL A 563 23.97 23.61 -18.21
C VAL A 563 23.01 22.67 -18.93
N THR A 564 22.19 21.96 -18.19
CA THR A 564 21.29 20.94 -18.74
C THR A 564 19.86 21.25 -18.35
N GLY A 565 18.96 21.33 -19.33
CA GLY A 565 17.51 21.31 -19.15
C GLY A 565 16.98 19.90 -19.37
N VAL A 566 16.12 19.42 -18.48
CA VAL A 566 15.47 18.11 -18.61
C VAL A 566 13.97 18.27 -18.43
N ILE A 567 13.20 17.65 -19.33
CA ILE A 567 11.75 17.46 -19.21
C ILE A 567 11.51 15.97 -19.22
N GLN A 568 10.72 15.49 -18.27
CA GLN A 568 10.41 14.09 -18.15
C GLN A 568 8.93 13.90 -17.87
N ILE A 569 8.29 12.97 -18.61
CA ILE A 569 6.90 12.57 -18.44
C ILE A 569 6.87 11.06 -18.25
N ASP A 570 6.16 10.59 -17.27
CA ASP A 570 5.96 9.16 -17.00
C ASP A 570 4.55 8.90 -16.47
N THR A 571 3.74 8.27 -17.32
CA THR A 571 2.38 7.85 -17.00
C THR A 571 2.21 6.33 -17.04
N TYR A 572 3.30 5.56 -17.12
CA TYR A 572 3.24 4.11 -17.17
C TYR A 572 2.54 3.51 -15.94
N ASP A 573 1.73 2.50 -16.19
CA ASP A 573 1.03 1.74 -15.14
C ASP A 573 1.96 0.81 -14.35
N ARG A 574 3.06 0.33 -14.98
CA ARG A 574 4.05 -0.59 -14.39
C ARG A 574 5.46 -0.11 -14.72
N GLY A 575 6.42 -0.29 -13.81
CA GLY A 575 7.85 0.02 -14.07
C GLY A 575 8.50 -1.00 -14.98
N LEU A 576 8.22 -2.28 -14.76
CA LEU A 576 8.62 -3.39 -15.61
C LEU A 576 7.43 -3.84 -16.47
N PHE A 577 7.66 -4.06 -17.75
CA PHE A 577 6.66 -4.52 -18.71
C PHE A 577 5.36 -3.67 -18.70
N PRO A 578 5.42 -2.35 -19.02
CA PRO A 578 4.25 -1.50 -19.06
C PRO A 578 3.17 -2.05 -19.99
N HIS A 579 1.90 -1.94 -19.57
CA HIS A 579 0.75 -2.30 -20.39
C HIS A 579 0.09 -1.07 -21.01
N SER A 580 0.18 0.08 -20.34
CA SER A 580 -0.41 1.34 -20.80
C SER A 580 0.40 2.54 -20.33
N GLY A 581 0.25 3.66 -21.04
CA GLY A 581 0.85 4.94 -20.67
C GLY A 581 1.91 5.44 -21.65
N ILE A 582 2.43 6.63 -21.35
CA ILE A 582 3.41 7.33 -22.19
C ILE A 582 4.60 7.72 -21.30
N GLY A 583 5.79 7.49 -21.81
CA GLY A 583 7.04 8.04 -21.32
C GLY A 583 7.64 9.01 -22.34
N PHE A 584 8.05 10.16 -21.89
CA PHE A 584 8.78 11.14 -22.70
C PHE A 584 9.93 11.69 -21.88
N ARG A 585 11.10 11.77 -22.49
CA ARG A 585 12.26 12.41 -21.90
C ARG A 585 12.95 13.28 -22.94
N ALA A 586 13.15 14.56 -22.63
CA ALA A 586 13.95 15.47 -23.43
C ALA A 586 15.07 16.06 -22.59
N VAL A 587 16.27 16.01 -23.11
CA VAL A 587 17.49 16.58 -22.50
C VAL A 587 18.13 17.54 -23.48
N SER A 588 18.48 18.69 -22.96
CA SER A 588 19.21 19.73 -23.73
C SER A 588 20.36 20.23 -22.89
N GLU A 589 21.57 19.90 -23.28
CA GLU A 589 22.80 20.21 -22.54
C GLU A 589 23.72 21.10 -23.38
N TRP A 590 24.25 22.14 -22.78
CA TRP A 590 25.21 23.06 -23.35
C TRP A 590 26.49 23.07 -22.53
N GLY A 591 27.59 22.65 -23.14
CA GLY A 591 28.91 22.58 -22.51
C GLY A 591 29.82 23.75 -22.89
N ASN A 592 30.58 24.26 -21.93
CA ASN A 592 31.61 25.30 -22.01
C ASN A 592 31.20 26.66 -22.62
N ARG A 593 29.92 26.88 -22.98
CA ARG A 593 29.47 28.15 -23.56
C ARG A 593 29.55 29.34 -22.60
N MET A 594 29.44 29.08 -21.30
CA MET A 594 29.51 30.11 -20.25
C MET A 594 30.91 30.27 -19.64
N ALA A 595 31.83 29.36 -19.93
CA ALA A 595 33.18 29.34 -19.37
C ALA A 595 34.25 29.50 -20.46
N VAL A 596 34.06 30.45 -21.37
CA VAL A 596 35.00 30.77 -22.48
C VAL A 596 36.43 31.06 -21.96
N ALA A 597 36.57 31.53 -20.72
CA ALA A 597 37.85 31.75 -20.06
C ALA A 597 38.62 30.45 -19.71
N ALA A 598 37.99 29.28 -19.73
CA ALA A 598 38.62 27.99 -19.38
C ALA A 598 39.24 27.25 -20.58
N GLY A 599 39.26 27.84 -21.78
CA GLY A 599 39.97 27.31 -22.96
C GLY A 599 39.40 26.04 -23.59
N GLY A 600 38.17 25.68 -23.29
CA GLY A 600 37.49 24.51 -23.86
C GLY A 600 36.59 24.85 -25.04
N ALA A 601 36.58 23.97 -26.07
CA ALA A 601 35.66 24.13 -27.20
C ALA A 601 34.19 23.98 -26.73
N ALA A 602 33.32 24.85 -27.19
CA ALA A 602 31.89 24.80 -26.89
C ALA A 602 31.21 23.62 -27.60
N PHE A 603 30.31 22.94 -26.91
CA PHE A 603 29.51 21.88 -27.48
C PHE A 603 28.05 21.96 -27.04
N SER A 604 27.20 21.23 -27.71
CA SER A 604 25.82 20.99 -27.27
C SER A 604 25.44 19.54 -27.49
N HIS A 605 24.50 19.05 -26.66
CA HIS A 605 23.95 17.69 -26.76
C HIS A 605 22.45 17.76 -26.50
N HIS A 606 21.66 17.29 -27.45
CA HIS A 606 20.20 17.34 -27.38
C HIS A 606 19.66 15.98 -27.74
N VAL A 607 18.73 15.46 -26.93
CA VAL A 607 18.04 14.19 -27.22
C VAL A 607 16.60 14.26 -26.73
N ALA A 608 15.71 13.66 -27.51
CA ALA A 608 14.32 13.41 -27.11
C ALA A 608 13.97 11.95 -27.39
N ASP A 609 13.40 11.30 -26.40
CA ASP A 609 12.87 9.93 -26.45
C ASP A 609 11.39 9.93 -26.07
N LEU A 610 10.57 9.30 -26.90
CA LEU A 610 9.14 9.14 -26.70
C LEU A 610 8.79 7.67 -26.85
N ARG A 611 8.02 7.12 -25.92
CA ARG A 611 7.51 5.76 -26.02
C ARG A 611 6.10 5.68 -25.43
N GLY A 612 5.17 5.06 -26.15
CA GLY A 612 3.80 4.87 -25.72
C GLY A 612 3.39 3.41 -25.77
N TYR A 613 2.62 2.97 -24.78
CA TYR A 613 2.01 1.63 -24.69
C TYR A 613 0.49 1.77 -24.77
N LEU A 614 -0.13 0.98 -25.67
CA LEU A 614 -1.56 0.96 -25.92
C LEU A 614 -2.11 -0.45 -25.65
N PRO A 615 -2.97 -0.63 -24.64
CA PRO A 615 -3.62 -1.89 -24.40
C PRO A 615 -4.63 -2.18 -25.51
N LEU A 616 -4.51 -3.34 -26.17
CA LEU A 616 -5.51 -3.82 -27.15
C LEU A 616 -6.58 -4.64 -26.46
N VAL A 617 -6.16 -5.58 -25.61
CA VAL A 617 -7.00 -6.42 -24.78
C VAL A 617 -6.31 -6.65 -23.44
N ARG A 618 -7.02 -7.24 -22.48
CA ARG A 618 -6.52 -7.40 -21.10
C ARG A 618 -5.08 -7.92 -20.94
N ARG A 619 -4.59 -8.73 -21.90
CA ARG A 619 -3.27 -9.37 -21.83
C ARG A 619 -2.32 -8.97 -22.96
N VAL A 620 -2.77 -8.12 -23.87
CA VAL A 620 -1.97 -7.72 -25.04
C VAL A 620 -1.88 -6.22 -25.13
N SER A 621 -0.67 -5.71 -25.30
CA SER A 621 -0.41 -4.32 -25.59
C SER A 621 0.53 -4.15 -26.77
N LEU A 622 0.34 -3.07 -27.52
CA LEU A 622 1.27 -2.61 -28.53
C LEU A 622 2.08 -1.43 -27.95
N TRP A 623 3.27 -1.23 -28.45
CA TRP A 623 4.00 0.01 -28.18
C TRP A 623 4.69 0.54 -29.44
N ALA A 624 4.85 1.85 -29.45
CA ALA A 624 5.66 2.55 -30.41
C ALA A 624 6.59 3.51 -29.69
N GLY A 625 7.76 3.75 -30.27
CA GLY A 625 8.73 4.70 -29.74
C GLY A 625 9.54 5.37 -30.83
N ALA A 626 10.06 6.55 -30.49
CA ALA A 626 10.97 7.29 -31.33
C ALA A 626 12.03 8.00 -30.49
N THR A 627 13.28 7.96 -30.95
CA THR A 627 14.40 8.70 -30.37
C THR A 627 15.06 9.55 -31.44
N VAL A 628 15.28 10.82 -31.12
CA VAL A 628 16.01 11.76 -31.98
C VAL A 628 17.03 12.53 -31.15
N GLY A 629 18.23 12.68 -31.66
CA GLY A 629 19.26 13.45 -30.96
C GLY A 629 20.31 14.05 -31.86
N ALA A 630 20.93 15.14 -31.40
CA ALA A 630 21.97 15.87 -32.10
C ALA A 630 23.02 16.42 -31.13
N SER A 631 24.29 16.28 -31.47
CA SER A 631 25.41 16.95 -30.81
C SER A 631 26.08 17.93 -31.75
N GLY A 632 26.28 19.16 -31.28
CA GLY A 632 26.93 20.25 -32.03
C GLY A 632 28.26 20.69 -31.39
N GLY A 633 29.08 21.41 -32.12
CA GLY A 633 30.40 21.85 -31.65
C GLY A 633 31.42 20.72 -31.61
N GLU A 634 32.26 20.69 -30.59
CA GLU A 634 33.28 19.65 -30.37
C GLU A 634 33.00 18.87 -29.06
N PRO A 635 31.98 17.99 -29.07
CA PRO A 635 31.66 17.19 -27.88
C PRO A 635 32.78 16.16 -27.60
N PRO A 636 33.09 15.87 -26.32
CA PRO A 636 33.97 14.77 -25.97
C PRO A 636 33.43 13.42 -26.53
N PRO A 637 34.30 12.41 -26.81
CA PRO A 637 33.86 11.14 -27.38
C PRO A 637 32.72 10.45 -26.65
N TYR A 638 32.69 10.52 -25.32
CA TYR A 638 31.62 9.94 -24.49
C TYR A 638 30.30 10.76 -24.47
N TYR A 639 30.26 11.90 -25.18
CA TYR A 639 29.05 12.68 -25.49
C TYR A 639 28.46 12.35 -26.87
N GLN A 640 29.06 11.46 -27.63
CA GLN A 640 28.45 10.93 -28.84
C GLN A 640 27.27 10.03 -28.51
N PHE A 641 26.36 9.83 -29.44
CA PHE A 641 25.34 8.80 -29.34
C PHE A 641 25.92 7.46 -29.71
N PHE A 642 25.57 6.44 -28.88
CA PHE A 642 25.92 5.05 -29.11
C PHE A 642 24.64 4.25 -29.34
N LEU A 643 24.57 3.51 -30.45
CA LEU A 643 23.42 2.72 -30.85
C LEU A 643 23.75 1.24 -30.74
N GLY A 644 22.90 0.47 -30.02
CA GLY A 644 23.02 -0.98 -29.89
C GLY A 644 22.67 -1.52 -28.51
N GLY A 645 22.50 -2.87 -28.45
CA GLY A 645 22.07 -3.60 -27.25
C GLY A 645 20.56 -3.66 -27.09
N ALA A 646 20.04 -4.77 -26.57
CA ALA A 646 18.62 -4.99 -26.45
C ALA A 646 17.96 -4.20 -25.29
N ASN A 647 18.71 -3.90 -24.23
CA ASN A 647 18.22 -3.26 -23.02
C ASN A 647 18.94 -1.94 -22.72
N THR A 648 18.23 -1.02 -22.04
CA THR A 648 18.65 0.38 -21.82
C THR A 648 18.93 0.70 -20.35
N TYR A 649 19.74 -0.10 -19.70
CA TYR A 649 20.13 0.20 -18.32
C TYR A 649 21.55 0.75 -18.27
N TYR A 650 21.71 1.95 -18.77
CA TYR A 650 23.02 2.56 -18.96
C TYR A 650 23.28 3.64 -17.92
N VAL A 651 24.54 3.81 -17.57
CA VAL A 651 24.99 4.96 -16.78
C VAL A 651 24.73 6.28 -17.52
N PHE A 652 24.70 6.23 -18.86
CA PHE A 652 24.45 7.37 -19.73
C PHE A 652 23.18 7.15 -20.57
N PRO A 653 21.97 7.19 -19.98
CA PRO A 653 20.74 6.86 -20.69
C PRO A 653 20.38 7.84 -21.82
N ASP A 654 20.98 9.03 -21.81
CA ASP A 654 20.75 10.05 -22.82
C ASP A 654 21.71 9.90 -24.03
N ARG A 655 22.67 9.00 -23.98
CA ARG A 655 23.71 8.77 -25.00
C ARG A 655 23.75 7.35 -25.51
N ASP A 656 23.51 6.37 -24.64
CA ASP A 656 23.43 4.96 -24.98
C ASP A 656 21.98 4.60 -25.38
N ILE A 657 21.74 4.43 -26.67
CA ILE A 657 20.42 4.20 -27.25
C ILE A 657 20.27 2.73 -27.60
N SER A 658 19.30 2.05 -26.94
CA SER A 658 19.04 0.62 -27.22
C SER A 658 18.61 0.40 -28.65
N PHE A 659 19.13 -0.69 -29.26
CA PHE A 659 18.77 -1.10 -30.61
C PHE A 659 18.94 -2.62 -30.74
N VAL A 660 17.84 -3.34 -30.95
CA VAL A 660 17.91 -4.78 -31.20
C VAL A 660 18.54 -5.06 -32.55
N GLY A 661 19.33 -6.12 -32.64
CA GLY A 661 20.06 -6.47 -33.86
C GLY A 661 21.44 -5.84 -33.97
N LEU A 662 21.84 -4.96 -33.04
CA LEU A 662 23.18 -4.44 -32.91
C LEU A 662 23.77 -4.79 -31.53
N ARG A 663 25.09 -5.05 -31.48
CA ARG A 663 25.80 -5.20 -30.19
C ARG A 663 25.79 -3.88 -29.44
N THR A 664 25.90 -3.92 -28.12
CA THR A 664 25.96 -2.71 -27.29
C THR A 664 27.04 -1.76 -27.81
N GLN A 665 26.68 -0.49 -28.05
CA GLN A 665 27.60 0.57 -28.54
C GLN A 665 28.24 0.28 -29.92
N GLN A 666 27.64 -0.58 -30.74
CA GLN A 666 28.24 -1.01 -32.01
C GLN A 666 28.34 0.14 -33.04
N ARG A 667 27.41 1.08 -33.00
CA ARG A 667 27.48 2.29 -33.87
C ARG A 667 27.53 3.55 -33.01
N ARG A 668 28.27 4.53 -33.46
CA ARG A 668 28.40 5.83 -32.78
C ARG A 668 28.38 6.97 -33.78
N GLY A 669 27.98 8.16 -33.30
CA GLY A 669 27.96 9.38 -34.10
C GLY A 669 27.37 10.55 -33.33
N ARG A 670 27.26 11.67 -33.99
CA ARG A 670 26.81 12.94 -33.41
C ARG A 670 25.29 13.16 -33.54
N HIS A 671 24.64 12.43 -34.41
CA HIS A 671 23.19 12.52 -34.65
C HIS A 671 22.57 11.14 -34.63
N VAL A 672 21.47 10.97 -33.95
CA VAL A 672 20.74 9.72 -33.86
C VAL A 672 19.29 9.89 -34.25
N GLN A 673 18.77 8.93 -35.00
CA GLN A 673 17.37 8.81 -35.37
C GLN A 673 16.97 7.34 -35.21
N LYS A 674 15.93 7.06 -34.47
CA LYS A 674 15.43 5.71 -34.24
C LYS A 674 13.93 5.73 -34.15
N ALA A 675 13.29 4.73 -34.74
CA ALA A 675 11.90 4.37 -34.53
C ALA A 675 11.82 2.91 -34.05
N GLU A 676 10.85 2.60 -33.21
CA GLU A 676 10.60 1.24 -32.77
C GLU A 676 9.11 0.94 -32.67
N LEU A 677 8.75 -0.32 -32.93
CA LEU A 677 7.42 -0.87 -32.80
C LEU A 677 7.51 -2.21 -32.09
N GLY A 678 6.48 -2.57 -31.34
CA GLY A 678 6.45 -3.87 -30.72
C GLY A 678 5.09 -4.27 -30.20
N ALA A 679 4.99 -5.56 -29.88
CA ALA A 679 3.83 -6.18 -29.23
C ALA A 679 4.27 -6.95 -28.00
N GLN A 680 3.46 -6.90 -26.96
CA GLN A 680 3.67 -7.61 -25.70
C GLN A 680 2.42 -8.43 -25.38
N TRP A 681 2.64 -9.67 -24.98
CA TRP A 681 1.59 -10.57 -24.53
C TRP A 681 1.93 -11.09 -23.13
N GLU A 682 1.03 -10.89 -22.16
CA GLU A 682 1.10 -11.48 -20.82
C GLU A 682 0.55 -12.92 -20.89
N LEU A 683 1.46 -13.90 -20.98
CA LEU A 683 1.16 -15.33 -21.10
C LEU A 683 0.51 -15.87 -19.81
N TRP A 684 1.11 -15.55 -18.69
CA TRP A 684 0.67 -15.80 -17.32
C TRP A 684 0.87 -14.53 -16.49
N PRO A 685 0.27 -14.43 -15.30
CA PRO A 685 0.58 -13.32 -14.40
C PRO A 685 2.09 -13.13 -14.26
N ASP A 686 2.56 -11.90 -14.54
CA ASP A 686 3.96 -11.50 -14.47
C ASP A 686 4.94 -12.24 -15.44
N VAL A 687 4.44 -12.97 -16.46
CA VAL A 687 5.26 -13.62 -17.51
C VAL A 687 4.84 -13.11 -18.90
N PHE A 688 5.78 -12.61 -19.67
CA PHE A 688 5.55 -11.85 -20.89
C PHE A 688 6.35 -12.41 -22.06
N ALA A 689 5.71 -12.50 -23.23
CA ALA A 689 6.39 -12.62 -24.52
C ALA A 689 6.32 -11.27 -25.24
N ARG A 690 7.43 -10.86 -25.86
CA ARG A 690 7.56 -9.60 -26.58
C ARG A 690 8.20 -9.81 -27.94
N VAL A 691 7.68 -9.10 -28.93
CA VAL A 691 8.31 -8.98 -30.26
C VAL A 691 8.55 -7.49 -30.51
N ARG A 692 9.71 -7.17 -31.04
CA ARG A 692 10.09 -5.78 -31.28
C ARG A 692 10.83 -5.66 -32.60
N TRP A 693 10.53 -4.62 -33.35
CA TRP A 693 11.26 -4.17 -34.50
C TRP A 693 11.72 -2.74 -34.29
N ASN A 694 12.89 -2.42 -34.76
CA ASN A 694 13.38 -1.04 -34.79
C ASN A 694 14.14 -0.76 -36.07
N ALA A 695 14.09 0.52 -36.47
CA ALA A 695 14.90 1.06 -37.56
C ALA A 695 15.53 2.37 -37.09
N GLY A 696 16.77 2.60 -37.48
CA GLY A 696 17.48 3.82 -37.08
C GLY A 696 18.85 3.95 -37.65
N THR A 697 19.44 5.11 -37.41
CA THR A 697 20.79 5.43 -37.82
C THR A 697 21.48 6.35 -36.81
N VAL A 698 22.80 6.29 -36.78
CA VAL A 698 23.64 7.21 -36.04
C VAL A 698 24.81 7.63 -36.90
N LEU A 699 24.97 8.92 -37.16
CA LEU A 699 25.91 9.51 -38.13
C LEU A 699 26.55 10.80 -37.56
N ASP A 700 27.63 11.23 -38.15
CA ASP A 700 28.26 12.52 -37.81
C ASP A 700 27.55 13.74 -38.42
N ARG A 701 26.67 13.53 -39.41
CA ARG A 701 25.80 14.54 -40.02
C ARG A 701 24.38 14.02 -40.17
N TRP A 702 23.42 14.91 -40.13
CA TRP A 702 22.05 14.57 -40.45
C TRP A 702 21.92 13.96 -41.85
N SER A 703 21.24 12.83 -41.94
CA SER A 703 20.91 12.21 -43.23
C SER A 703 19.53 11.56 -43.11
N PHE A 704 18.74 11.66 -44.18
CA PHE A 704 17.48 10.94 -44.37
C PHE A 704 17.59 9.93 -45.52
N ASP A 705 18.84 9.62 -45.96
CA ASP A 705 19.07 8.58 -46.93
C ASP A 705 18.72 7.22 -46.35
N PRO A 706 17.74 6.50 -46.94
CA PRO A 706 17.32 5.16 -46.46
C PRO A 706 18.47 4.17 -46.36
N ALA A 707 19.50 4.30 -47.24
CA ALA A 707 20.68 3.42 -47.21
C ALA A 707 21.55 3.55 -45.95
N SER A 708 21.40 4.66 -45.22
CA SER A 708 22.11 4.90 -43.95
C SER A 708 21.44 4.23 -42.73
N TYR A 709 20.19 3.80 -42.89
CA TYR A 709 19.43 3.19 -41.81
C TYR A 709 19.71 1.68 -41.72
N VAL A 710 19.72 1.21 -40.52
CA VAL A 710 19.70 -0.24 -40.19
C VAL A 710 18.39 -0.55 -39.53
N ASP A 711 17.94 -1.76 -39.73
CA ASP A 711 16.82 -2.32 -38.99
C ASP A 711 17.26 -3.52 -38.15
N GLY A 712 16.43 -3.92 -37.22
CA GLY A 712 16.67 -5.07 -36.37
C GLY A 712 15.36 -5.59 -35.79
N MET A 713 15.33 -6.88 -35.58
CA MET A 713 14.20 -7.58 -34.96
C MET A 713 14.66 -8.34 -33.73
N GLY A 714 13.78 -8.49 -32.74
CA GLY A 714 14.07 -9.27 -31.54
C GLY A 714 12.81 -9.83 -30.92
N VAL A 715 13.00 -10.98 -30.30
CA VAL A 715 11.99 -11.63 -29.44
C VAL A 715 12.52 -11.68 -28.03
N GLU A 716 11.66 -11.57 -27.05
CA GLU A 716 12.00 -11.60 -25.64
C GLU A 716 10.97 -12.41 -24.86
N LEU A 717 11.43 -13.32 -24.01
CA LEU A 717 10.64 -13.94 -22.96
C LEU A 717 11.08 -13.29 -21.63
N GLY A 718 10.15 -12.69 -20.93
CA GLY A 718 10.44 -11.95 -19.69
C GLY A 718 9.50 -12.33 -18.57
N ALA A 719 9.99 -12.20 -17.33
CA ALA A 719 9.18 -12.37 -16.14
C ALA A 719 9.51 -11.29 -15.12
N LYS A 720 8.50 -10.84 -14.38
CA LYS A 720 8.68 -10.06 -13.16
C LYS A 720 8.83 -11.03 -11.98
N THR A 721 9.97 -11.00 -11.33
CA THR A 721 10.29 -11.86 -10.18
C THR A 721 10.52 -11.01 -8.93
N PHE A 722 10.66 -11.64 -7.77
CA PHE A 722 11.07 -10.96 -6.54
C PHE A 722 12.46 -10.31 -6.66
N ALA A 723 13.33 -10.88 -7.52
CA ALA A 723 14.67 -10.35 -7.80
C ALA A 723 14.66 -9.29 -8.93
N GLY A 724 13.49 -8.85 -9.39
CA GLY A 724 13.34 -7.90 -10.48
C GLY A 724 12.98 -8.58 -11.81
N ARG A 725 13.35 -7.96 -12.92
CA ARG A 725 13.14 -8.50 -14.26
C ARG A 725 14.07 -9.70 -14.50
N LEU A 726 13.51 -10.78 -15.00
CA LEU A 726 14.28 -11.86 -15.67
C LEU A 726 13.88 -11.83 -17.13
N SER A 727 14.85 -11.72 -18.04
CA SER A 727 14.56 -11.81 -19.47
C SER A 727 15.64 -12.53 -20.25
N LEU A 728 15.17 -13.28 -21.24
CA LEU A 728 15.96 -13.90 -22.29
C LEU A 728 15.52 -13.31 -23.61
N SER A 729 16.43 -12.68 -24.34
CA SER A 729 16.14 -12.11 -25.64
C SER A 729 17.06 -12.69 -26.71
N ALA A 730 16.50 -12.82 -27.92
CA ALA A 730 17.24 -13.15 -29.14
C ALA A 730 16.96 -12.07 -30.18
N SER A 731 17.98 -11.50 -30.79
CA SER A 731 17.84 -10.44 -31.76
C SER A 731 18.85 -10.54 -32.88
N GLY A 732 18.49 -9.98 -34.03
CA GLY A 732 19.36 -9.93 -35.21
C GLY A 732 18.93 -8.85 -36.20
N ASN A 733 19.74 -8.65 -37.22
CA ASN A 733 19.47 -7.80 -38.36
C ASN A 733 19.81 -8.53 -39.67
N ALA A 734 19.57 -7.92 -40.83
CA ALA A 734 19.81 -8.55 -42.12
C ALA A 734 21.29 -9.00 -42.35
N HIS A 735 22.22 -8.49 -41.58
CA HIS A 735 23.66 -8.77 -41.71
C HIS A 735 24.20 -9.70 -40.60
N THR A 736 23.37 -10.11 -39.63
CA THR A 736 23.82 -11.04 -38.58
C THR A 736 23.67 -12.51 -39.02
N SER A 737 24.79 -13.24 -39.00
CA SER A 737 24.81 -14.68 -39.31
C SER A 737 24.16 -15.55 -38.21
N TRP A 738 24.18 -15.10 -36.96
CA TRP A 738 23.58 -15.78 -35.79
C TRP A 738 22.86 -14.78 -34.90
N PRO A 739 21.71 -15.13 -34.31
CA PRO A 739 21.01 -14.24 -33.39
C PRO A 739 21.88 -13.93 -32.16
N MET A 740 21.88 -12.70 -31.73
CA MET A 740 22.48 -12.29 -30.47
C MET A 740 21.55 -12.68 -29.33
N ILE A 741 22.06 -13.45 -28.39
CA ILE A 741 21.31 -13.86 -27.19
C ILE A 741 21.79 -13.02 -26.02
N GLU A 742 20.85 -12.40 -25.32
CA GLU A 742 21.12 -11.60 -24.14
C GLU A 742 20.25 -12.07 -22.97
N ILE A 743 20.85 -12.13 -21.79
CA ILE A 743 20.20 -12.45 -20.53
C ILE A 743 20.30 -11.22 -19.64
N ASP A 744 19.18 -10.90 -18.99
CA ASP A 744 19.08 -9.78 -18.06
C ASP A 744 18.29 -10.23 -16.82
N LEU A 745 18.86 -10.00 -15.63
CA LEU A 745 18.27 -10.36 -14.35
C LEU A 745 18.46 -9.19 -13.38
N GLY A 746 17.42 -8.83 -12.67
CA GLY A 746 17.47 -7.82 -11.62
C GLY A 746 16.67 -6.56 -11.93
N TYR A 747 16.85 -5.59 -11.08
CA TYR A 747 16.23 -4.29 -11.21
C TYR A 747 17.06 -3.33 -12.04
N PRO A 748 16.44 -2.42 -12.79
CA PRO A 748 17.16 -1.42 -13.58
C PRO A 748 17.76 -0.34 -12.66
N PHE A 749 19.07 -0.28 -12.54
CA PHE A 749 19.78 0.78 -11.83
C PHE A 749 21.11 1.11 -12.50
#